data_1093ee0e2634f5649af2a310a9e517cb
#
_entry.id   1093ee0e2634f5649af2a310a9e517cb
#
_cell.length_a   1.000
_cell.length_b   1.000
_cell.length_c   1.000
_cell.angle_alpha   90.00
_cell.angle_beta   90.00
_cell.angle_gamma   90.00
#
_symmetry.space_group_name_H-M   'P 1'
#
loop_
_entity.id
_entity.type
_entity.pdbx_description
1 polymer ?
#
loop_
_entity_poly.entity_id
_entity_poly.type
_entity_poly.pdbx_seq_one_letter_code
_entity_poly.pdbx_strand_id
1 'polypeptide(L)'
;MGSLNNNNINCYENFGSTAALLRPHKKAKIEQLSSITIGYLASNKDSRENILWKRMRILLDSGCAATLINQSLIGKLKAIKENKTKWTTKAGNFNTHRKCQITFTLPAFHKHRKISWNCYVDESPSNTSIYDLIIGRDLMHEIGIDICFSTAEMIWDNASIPMQSVDKSTEEFEQELLFSQDPATTDAERIQNIVESKYCPADLDKTVSECKLLNTDEKQKLHKLLAKFSHLFDGTLGNWKTDPVELELKNKDEKPYHAKPYPVPHSQEQQLKDEVQRLVEFGVLRKVNRSEWACPMFTIPKPDKSLRLLADLRELNKRIKRKPFPIPKINDLLQKLEGFYLATSLDLNMGYYHIKLTSHASSLCTIVLPWGKYEYLRLPMGLCNSPDIFQEKMSELMFGLEFARAYIDDLLVVSKDSFESHLEHLEEVFTRLAGAGLKVNATKSHFCQDELEYLGYLINRKGVRPTLKKVEAIMNIATPKTRKQLRSFIGMVNYYRNMWPQRSHLLAPLSSLTSAKVKWTWTEKCQTSFDNMKKLIAKETLLTYPNFNKTFEIHTDASKVQLGACISQEGKPVAFYSRKLNPAQTRYTTTERELLSIVETLKEFRNILLGQQIIVHTDHANLTYKNFNSDRVMRWRLFIEEYSPDLQYIKGENNVVADALSRLPQQSISCQDSLDSFYSIVECHKSDHKKTLPHDFYPLSYVHLETAQKRDPQLKKALFNKDCKYQLKDFHGGGISRSLICYNNKIVVPKQLQKHVIDWYHITLCHPGINRTEETISQHLFWPKMRDQITTYVQTCPSCHRNKR
;
A
#
# COMPACT_ATOMS: atom_id res chain seq x y z
N MET A 1 -45.49 -59.70 -12.07
CA MET A 1 -46.61 -58.89 -11.52
C MET A 1 -46.22 -58.40 -10.15
N GLY A 2 -46.32 -57.16 -9.87
CA GLY A 2 -46.06 -56.62 -8.54
C GLY A 2 -45.11 -55.45 -8.48
N SER A 3 -45.71 -54.35 -8.33
CA SER A 3 -45.24 -52.97 -8.16
C SER A 3 -44.08 -52.76 -7.22
N LEU A 4 -43.15 -51.98 -7.67
CA LEU A 4 -42.06 -51.40 -6.86
C LEU A 4 -42.54 -50.07 -6.23
N ASN A 5 -42.58 -50.05 -4.93
CA ASN A 5 -42.77 -48.88 -4.12
C ASN A 5 -41.45 -48.14 -3.89
N ASN A 6 -41.48 -46.87 -4.14
CA ASN A 6 -40.51 -45.85 -3.72
C ASN A 6 -40.43 -45.86 -2.19
N ASN A 7 -39.24 -45.98 -1.67
CA ASN A 7 -38.92 -45.57 -0.30
C ASN A 7 -37.88 -44.42 -0.35
N ASN A 8 -38.39 -43.24 -0.13
CA ASN A 8 -37.60 -42.10 0.34
C ASN A 8 -36.96 -42.43 1.68
N ILE A 9 -35.66 -42.38 1.73
CA ILE A 9 -34.92 -42.36 3.02
C ILE A 9 -34.74 -40.91 3.42
N ASN A 10 -35.65 -40.45 4.28
CA ASN A 10 -35.43 -39.24 5.10
C ASN A 10 -34.43 -39.58 6.21
N CYS A 11 -33.21 -39.05 6.09
CA CYS A 11 -32.26 -39.01 7.19
C CYS A 11 -32.21 -37.59 7.78
N TYR A 12 -33.31 -37.19 8.43
CA TYR A 12 -33.29 -36.01 9.32
C TYR A 12 -34.35 -36.22 10.39
N GLU A 13 -33.95 -36.81 11.50
CA GLU A 13 -34.57 -36.52 12.78
C GLU A 13 -33.62 -36.91 13.94
N ASN A 14 -33.47 -35.90 14.83
CA ASN A 14 -32.85 -35.94 16.15
C ASN A 14 -31.39 -35.49 16.27
N PHE A 15 -31.22 -34.19 16.23
CA PHE A 15 -30.38 -33.52 17.24
C PHE A 15 -30.99 -32.13 17.57
N GLY A 16 -31.24 -31.93 18.88
CA GLY A 16 -31.97 -30.84 19.45
C GLY A 16 -31.38 -29.45 19.22
N SER A 17 -32.29 -28.56 19.16
CA SER A 17 -32.23 -27.10 19.14
C SER A 17 -31.06 -26.41 19.83
N THR A 18 -30.23 -25.74 19.06
CA THR A 18 -29.75 -24.36 19.33
C THR A 18 -29.52 -23.68 18.00
N ALA A 19 -30.55 -23.02 17.50
CA ALA A 19 -30.49 -22.23 16.31
C ALA A 19 -29.77 -20.91 16.61
N ALA A 20 -28.47 -20.83 16.32
CA ALA A 20 -27.79 -19.58 16.07
C ALA A 20 -28.13 -19.11 14.67
N LEU A 21 -28.81 -17.97 14.58
CA LEU A 21 -29.21 -17.29 13.37
C LEU A 21 -27.98 -17.02 12.45
N LEU A 22 -27.71 -17.96 11.57
CA LEU A 22 -26.89 -17.73 10.38
C LEU A 22 -27.72 -16.91 9.39
N ARG A 23 -27.37 -15.66 9.22
CA ARG A 23 -27.89 -14.83 8.12
C ARG A 23 -27.64 -15.53 6.80
N PRO A 24 -28.63 -15.67 5.90
CA PRO A 24 -28.43 -16.32 4.62
C PRO A 24 -27.45 -15.50 3.78
N HIS A 25 -26.24 -16.01 3.59
CA HIS A 25 -25.44 -15.61 2.46
C HIS A 25 -26.25 -15.93 1.20
N LYS A 26 -26.50 -14.92 0.34
CA LYS A 26 -27.07 -15.15 -0.98
C LYS A 26 -26.21 -16.23 -1.65
N LYS A 27 -26.74 -17.43 -1.78
CA LYS A 27 -26.17 -18.50 -2.62
C LYS A 27 -26.08 -17.90 -4.03
N ALA A 28 -24.87 -17.52 -4.47
CA ALA A 28 -24.61 -17.46 -5.90
C ALA A 28 -25.00 -18.84 -6.45
N LYS A 29 -25.67 -18.88 -7.61
CA LYS A 29 -26.08 -20.14 -8.22
C LYS A 29 -24.83 -21.00 -8.40
N ILE A 30 -24.61 -21.96 -7.50
CA ILE A 30 -23.49 -22.91 -7.50
C ILE A 30 -23.49 -23.71 -8.82
N GLU A 31 -24.64 -23.82 -9.47
CA GLU A 31 -24.87 -24.52 -10.75
C GLU A 31 -24.03 -23.98 -11.94
N GLN A 32 -23.43 -22.79 -11.83
CA GLN A 32 -22.62 -22.17 -12.90
C GLN A 32 -21.13 -22.16 -12.59
N LEU A 33 -20.71 -22.69 -11.47
CA LEU A 33 -19.29 -22.72 -11.10
C LEU A 33 -18.65 -24.05 -11.50
N SER A 34 -17.45 -23.96 -12.08
CA SER A 34 -16.65 -25.11 -12.50
C SER A 34 -15.26 -25.02 -11.91
N SER A 35 -14.64 -26.18 -11.73
CA SER A 35 -13.27 -26.33 -11.19
C SER A 35 -12.23 -26.04 -12.28
N ILE A 36 -12.16 -24.80 -12.74
CA ILE A 36 -11.32 -24.35 -13.84
C ILE A 36 -10.12 -23.54 -13.32
N THR A 37 -8.95 -23.79 -13.87
CA THR A 37 -7.72 -23.02 -13.61
C THR A 37 -6.89 -22.83 -14.87
N ILE A 38 -5.81 -22.05 -14.79
CA ILE A 38 -4.82 -21.89 -15.86
C ILE A 38 -3.52 -22.56 -15.46
N GLY A 39 -2.90 -23.21 -16.43
CA GLY A 39 -1.56 -23.76 -16.36
C GLY A 39 -0.69 -23.37 -17.54
N TYR A 40 0.57 -23.65 -17.44
CA TYR A 40 1.54 -23.46 -18.51
C TYR A 40 2.26 -24.75 -18.83
N LEU A 41 2.14 -25.20 -20.06
CA LEU A 41 2.80 -26.37 -20.60
C LEU A 41 4.21 -26.03 -21.04
N ALA A 42 5.21 -26.80 -20.61
CA ALA A 42 6.56 -26.71 -21.12
C ALA A 42 6.58 -27.20 -22.59
N SER A 43 6.89 -26.30 -23.49
CA SER A 43 7.08 -26.54 -24.91
C SER A 43 8.59 -26.65 -25.22
N ASN A 44 8.98 -26.79 -26.49
CA ASN A 44 10.36 -26.90 -26.91
C ASN A 44 11.25 -25.78 -26.37
N LYS A 45 12.56 -26.02 -26.29
CA LYS A 45 13.56 -24.99 -26.00
C LYS A 45 13.66 -24.02 -27.17
N ASP A 46 13.87 -22.74 -26.91
CA ASP A 46 14.24 -21.75 -27.93
C ASP A 46 15.70 -21.92 -28.38
N SER A 47 16.13 -21.08 -29.34
CA SER A 47 17.53 -21.06 -29.83
C SER A 47 18.56 -20.68 -28.75
N ARG A 48 18.12 -20.24 -27.56
CA ARG A 48 18.94 -19.90 -26.38
C ARG A 48 18.78 -20.90 -25.24
N GLU A 49 18.27 -22.12 -25.55
CA GLU A 49 17.99 -23.19 -24.56
C GLU A 49 16.93 -22.91 -23.50
N ASN A 50 16.18 -21.78 -23.56
CA ASN A 50 15.11 -21.50 -22.64
C ASN A 50 13.85 -22.30 -22.96
N ILE A 51 13.17 -22.79 -21.91
CA ILE A 51 11.90 -23.51 -22.05
C ILE A 51 10.81 -22.52 -22.41
N LEU A 52 10.18 -22.72 -23.57
CA LEU A 52 8.99 -21.97 -23.93
C LEU A 52 7.77 -22.55 -23.21
N TRP A 53 6.99 -21.69 -22.57
CA TRP A 53 5.80 -22.05 -21.85
C TRP A 53 4.54 -21.69 -22.65
N LYS A 54 3.71 -22.69 -22.94
CA LYS A 54 2.42 -22.49 -23.64
C LYS A 54 1.29 -22.51 -22.62
N ARG A 55 0.45 -21.51 -22.64
CA ARG A 55 -0.72 -21.35 -21.75
C ARG A 55 -1.80 -22.39 -22.06
N MET A 56 -2.46 -22.89 -21.02
CA MET A 56 -3.52 -23.90 -21.08
C MET A 56 -4.68 -23.53 -20.18
N ARG A 57 -5.91 -23.80 -20.61
CA ARG A 57 -7.12 -23.79 -19.82
C ARG A 57 -7.38 -25.20 -19.28
N ILE A 58 -7.42 -25.35 -17.98
CA ILE A 58 -7.44 -26.63 -17.27
C ILE A 58 -8.73 -26.79 -16.52
N LEU A 59 -9.39 -27.96 -16.68
CA LEU A 59 -10.48 -28.41 -15.85
C LEU A 59 -9.99 -29.47 -14.86
N LEU A 60 -10.30 -29.30 -13.58
CA LEU A 60 -10.16 -30.37 -12.57
C LEU A 60 -11.47 -31.13 -12.51
N ASP A 61 -11.47 -32.36 -12.99
CA ASP A 61 -12.71 -33.15 -13.12
C ASP A 61 -12.66 -34.44 -12.27
N SER A 62 -13.36 -34.42 -11.12
CA SER A 62 -13.48 -35.57 -10.24
C SER A 62 -14.27 -36.74 -10.85
N GLY A 63 -15.03 -36.50 -11.92
CA GLY A 63 -15.72 -37.53 -12.68
C GLY A 63 -14.81 -38.25 -13.69
N CYS A 64 -13.72 -37.62 -14.12
CA CYS A 64 -12.77 -38.19 -15.06
C CYS A 64 -11.77 -39.12 -14.33
N ALA A 65 -11.64 -40.37 -14.80
CA ALA A 65 -10.77 -41.34 -14.15
C ALA A 65 -9.27 -41.06 -14.37
N ALA A 66 -8.90 -40.51 -15.51
CA ALA A 66 -7.51 -40.19 -15.86
C ALA A 66 -7.36 -38.85 -16.57
N THR A 67 -6.14 -38.33 -16.56
CA THR A 67 -5.78 -37.01 -17.10
C THR A 67 -5.68 -37.05 -18.63
N LEU A 68 -6.35 -36.08 -19.28
CA LEU A 68 -6.46 -35.97 -20.74
C LEU A 68 -5.88 -34.65 -21.23
N ILE A 69 -5.09 -34.69 -22.29
CA ILE A 69 -4.58 -33.48 -22.96
C ILE A 69 -5.06 -33.41 -24.42
N ASN A 70 -5.46 -32.23 -24.86
CA ASN A 70 -5.91 -31.99 -26.24
C ASN A 70 -4.71 -32.13 -27.21
N GLN A 71 -4.96 -32.84 -28.34
CA GLN A 71 -3.95 -33.09 -29.35
C GLN A 71 -3.30 -31.81 -29.92
N SER A 72 -4.01 -30.70 -30.00
CA SER A 72 -3.51 -29.42 -30.51
C SER A 72 -2.34 -28.84 -29.71
N LEU A 73 -2.18 -29.24 -28.46
CA LEU A 73 -1.12 -28.77 -27.57
C LEU A 73 0.16 -29.59 -27.62
N ILE A 74 0.08 -30.83 -28.05
CA ILE A 74 1.22 -31.79 -28.00
C ILE A 74 2.35 -31.37 -28.93
N GLY A 75 2.06 -30.80 -30.12
CA GLY A 75 3.03 -30.32 -31.07
C GLY A 75 4.11 -31.38 -31.41
N LYS A 76 5.38 -31.08 -31.05
CA LYS A 76 6.53 -31.97 -31.26
C LYS A 76 6.82 -32.93 -30.10
N LEU A 77 5.97 -32.97 -29.05
CA LEU A 77 6.15 -33.89 -27.93
C LEU A 77 5.98 -35.35 -28.42
N LYS A 78 6.83 -36.25 -27.93
CA LYS A 78 6.77 -37.68 -28.30
C LYS A 78 5.55 -38.31 -27.62
N ALA A 79 4.58 -38.69 -28.44
CA ALA A 79 3.45 -39.50 -28.00
C ALA A 79 3.73 -40.99 -28.27
N ILE A 80 3.47 -41.83 -27.30
CA ILE A 80 3.66 -43.28 -27.39
C ILE A 80 2.30 -43.88 -27.75
N LYS A 81 2.28 -44.78 -28.74
CA LYS A 81 1.07 -45.59 -29.05
C LYS A 81 0.76 -46.53 -27.90
N GLU A 82 -0.50 -46.58 -27.51
CA GLU A 82 -1.00 -47.47 -26.48
C GLU A 82 -2.24 -48.23 -26.98
N ASN A 83 -2.65 -49.24 -26.21
CA ASN A 83 -3.88 -49.95 -26.51
C ASN A 83 -5.10 -49.03 -26.45
N LYS A 84 -6.05 -49.30 -27.35
CA LYS A 84 -7.29 -48.50 -27.44
C LYS A 84 -8.01 -48.46 -26.11
N THR A 85 -8.06 -47.28 -25.47
CA THR A 85 -8.83 -47.02 -24.24
C THR A 85 -10.15 -46.35 -24.64
N LYS A 86 -11.26 -46.98 -24.24
CA LYS A 86 -12.63 -46.47 -24.47
C LYS A 86 -13.06 -45.63 -23.28
N TRP A 87 -13.49 -44.39 -23.52
CA TRP A 87 -14.04 -43.46 -22.55
C TRP A 87 -15.57 -43.37 -22.78
N THR A 88 -16.31 -43.41 -21.65
CA THR A 88 -17.78 -43.30 -21.67
C THR A 88 -18.15 -42.02 -20.91
N THR A 89 -18.85 -41.10 -21.55
CA THR A 89 -19.37 -39.87 -20.96
C THR A 89 -20.88 -39.77 -21.20
N LYS A 90 -21.56 -38.89 -20.50
CA LYS A 90 -22.99 -38.61 -20.77
C LYS A 90 -23.23 -38.10 -22.21
N ALA A 91 -22.23 -37.47 -22.83
CA ALA A 91 -22.30 -36.93 -24.19
C ALA A 91 -21.93 -37.96 -25.28
N GLY A 92 -21.53 -39.16 -24.91
CA GLY A 92 -21.14 -40.24 -25.84
C GLY A 92 -19.81 -40.92 -25.46
N ASN A 93 -19.36 -41.82 -26.35
CA ASN A 93 -18.14 -42.56 -26.19
C ASN A 93 -17.06 -42.04 -27.12
N PHE A 94 -15.85 -41.87 -26.64
CA PHE A 94 -14.65 -41.60 -27.44
C PHE A 94 -13.53 -42.56 -27.10
N ASN A 95 -12.51 -42.60 -27.95
CA ASN A 95 -11.36 -43.51 -27.75
C ASN A 95 -10.07 -42.71 -27.78
N THR A 96 -9.10 -43.13 -26.98
CA THR A 96 -7.72 -42.61 -27.04
C THR A 96 -6.77 -43.76 -27.42
N HIS A 97 -5.76 -43.46 -28.23
CA HIS A 97 -4.78 -44.42 -28.74
C HIS A 97 -3.33 -44.08 -28.41
N ARG A 98 -3.12 -42.96 -27.75
CA ARG A 98 -1.78 -42.42 -27.44
C ARG A 98 -1.72 -41.86 -26.02
N LYS A 99 -0.55 -41.96 -25.42
CA LYS A 99 -0.16 -41.25 -24.21
C LYS A 99 1.00 -40.32 -24.48
N CYS A 100 1.10 -39.23 -23.78
CA CYS A 100 2.17 -38.24 -23.89
C CYS A 100 2.60 -37.82 -22.48
N GLN A 101 3.90 -37.82 -22.24
CA GLN A 101 4.45 -37.22 -21.02
C GLN A 101 4.53 -35.71 -21.21
N ILE A 102 3.87 -34.97 -20.32
CA ILE A 102 3.88 -33.50 -20.30
C ILE A 102 4.49 -32.99 -19.02
N THR A 103 5.09 -31.81 -19.10
CA THR A 103 5.51 -31.05 -17.90
C THR A 103 4.81 -29.69 -17.93
N PHE A 104 4.12 -29.37 -16.84
CA PHE A 104 3.35 -28.14 -16.75
C PHE A 104 3.38 -27.56 -15.34
N THR A 105 2.87 -26.35 -15.20
CA THR A 105 2.73 -25.65 -13.91
C THR A 105 1.30 -25.19 -13.71
N LEU A 106 0.87 -25.08 -12.43
CA LEU A 106 -0.40 -24.52 -11.99
C LEU A 106 -0.15 -23.28 -11.12
N PRO A 107 0.11 -22.11 -11.72
CA PRO A 107 0.54 -20.92 -10.97
C PRO A 107 -0.52 -20.39 -10.01
N ALA A 108 -1.80 -20.71 -10.21
CA ALA A 108 -2.88 -20.38 -9.28
C ALA A 108 -2.68 -20.96 -7.89
N PHE A 109 -2.10 -22.14 -7.83
CA PHE A 109 -1.78 -22.81 -6.58
C PHE A 109 -0.32 -22.57 -6.20
N HIS A 110 0.64 -22.82 -7.13
CA HIS A 110 2.07 -22.73 -6.88
C HIS A 110 2.83 -22.17 -8.09
N LYS A 111 3.44 -21.00 -7.98
CA LYS A 111 4.08 -20.27 -9.10
C LYS A 111 5.19 -21.04 -9.83
N HIS A 112 5.94 -21.87 -9.13
CA HIS A 112 7.17 -22.48 -9.67
C HIS A 112 7.16 -24.01 -9.65
N ARG A 113 6.11 -24.63 -9.14
CA ARG A 113 6.04 -26.10 -9.04
C ARG A 113 5.75 -26.69 -10.40
N LYS A 114 6.65 -27.54 -10.89
CA LYS A 114 6.51 -28.27 -12.15
C LYS A 114 5.92 -29.64 -11.86
N ILE A 115 4.90 -30.01 -12.62
CA ILE A 115 4.24 -31.31 -12.58
C ILE A 115 4.60 -32.05 -13.85
N SER A 116 5.12 -33.25 -13.77
CA SER A 116 5.37 -34.12 -14.92
C SER A 116 4.45 -35.33 -14.82
N TRP A 117 3.63 -35.54 -15.84
CA TRP A 117 2.60 -36.56 -15.84
C TRP A 117 2.41 -37.20 -17.20
N ASN A 118 1.99 -38.47 -17.24
CA ASN A 118 1.64 -39.19 -18.46
C ASN A 118 0.13 -39.07 -18.72
N CYS A 119 -0.22 -38.22 -19.70
CA CYS A 119 -1.62 -37.96 -20.03
C CYS A 119 -2.06 -38.78 -21.24
N TYR A 120 -3.32 -39.19 -21.28
CA TYR A 120 -3.96 -39.66 -22.49
C TYR A 120 -4.18 -38.50 -23.46
N VAL A 121 -4.04 -38.77 -24.76
CA VAL A 121 -4.22 -37.75 -25.81
C VAL A 121 -5.65 -37.78 -26.28
N ASP A 122 -6.37 -36.69 -26.10
CA ASP A 122 -7.70 -36.50 -26.68
C ASP A 122 -7.55 -36.09 -28.15
N GLU A 123 -7.97 -36.97 -29.05
CA GLU A 123 -7.90 -36.83 -30.51
C GLU A 123 -9.17 -36.21 -31.09
N SER A 124 -10.09 -35.72 -30.27
CA SER A 124 -11.30 -35.04 -30.72
C SER A 124 -10.94 -33.75 -31.49
N PRO A 125 -11.72 -33.33 -32.48
CA PRO A 125 -11.46 -32.11 -33.24
C PRO A 125 -11.34 -30.89 -32.34
N SER A 126 -10.32 -30.06 -32.58
CA SER A 126 -9.92 -28.92 -31.73
C SER A 126 -11.05 -27.90 -31.48
N ASN A 127 -12.09 -27.86 -32.30
CA ASN A 127 -13.20 -26.92 -32.16
C ASN A 127 -14.30 -27.38 -31.18
N THR A 128 -14.19 -28.56 -30.61
CA THR A 128 -15.22 -29.10 -29.70
C THR A 128 -14.79 -29.10 -28.24
N SER A 129 -13.50 -28.92 -27.93
CA SER A 129 -13.02 -28.92 -26.56
C SER A 129 -12.81 -27.49 -26.05
N ILE A 130 -13.50 -27.16 -24.97
CA ILE A 130 -13.35 -25.87 -24.26
C ILE A 130 -12.08 -25.86 -23.40
N TYR A 131 -11.55 -27.03 -23.06
CA TYR A 131 -10.40 -27.23 -22.18
C TYR A 131 -9.21 -27.83 -22.92
N ASP A 132 -8.03 -27.35 -22.59
CA ASP A 132 -6.76 -27.80 -23.15
C ASP A 132 -6.22 -29.03 -22.41
N LEU A 133 -6.45 -29.10 -21.11
CA LEU A 133 -6.06 -30.20 -20.23
C LEU A 133 -7.22 -30.48 -19.27
N ILE A 134 -7.57 -31.74 -19.11
CA ILE A 134 -8.48 -32.19 -18.06
C ILE A 134 -7.67 -33.01 -17.07
N ILE A 135 -7.54 -32.52 -15.85
CA ILE A 135 -6.89 -33.27 -14.76
C ILE A 135 -7.91 -34.17 -14.13
N GLY A 136 -7.71 -35.48 -14.30
CA GLY A 136 -8.54 -36.53 -13.74
C GLY A 136 -8.18 -36.91 -12.31
N ARG A 137 -8.93 -37.85 -11.75
CA ARG A 137 -8.69 -38.39 -10.39
C ARG A 137 -7.30 -38.99 -10.20
N ASP A 138 -6.71 -39.57 -11.26
CA ASP A 138 -5.36 -40.13 -11.24
C ASP A 138 -4.35 -39.11 -10.77
N LEU A 139 -4.27 -37.96 -11.41
CA LEU A 139 -3.33 -36.90 -11.06
C LEU A 139 -3.78 -36.13 -9.83
N MET A 140 -5.09 -35.84 -9.67
CA MET A 140 -5.56 -35.14 -8.47
C MET A 140 -5.21 -35.90 -7.18
N HIS A 141 -5.38 -37.22 -7.18
CA HIS A 141 -5.03 -38.07 -6.04
C HIS A 141 -3.53 -38.07 -5.78
N GLU A 142 -2.73 -38.19 -6.82
CA GLU A 142 -1.26 -38.27 -6.71
C GLU A 142 -0.64 -36.96 -6.16
N ILE A 143 -1.16 -35.81 -6.56
CA ILE A 143 -0.62 -34.53 -6.10
C ILE A 143 -1.38 -33.90 -4.93
N GLY A 144 -2.50 -34.50 -4.52
CA GLY A 144 -3.31 -34.06 -3.38
C GLY A 144 -4.15 -32.81 -3.67
N ILE A 145 -4.78 -32.73 -4.86
CA ILE A 145 -5.73 -31.65 -5.16
C ILE A 145 -7.15 -32.09 -4.74
N ASP A 146 -7.79 -31.28 -3.91
CA ASP A 146 -9.18 -31.47 -3.48
C ASP A 146 -10.10 -30.44 -4.13
N ILE A 147 -11.33 -30.88 -4.44
CA ILE A 147 -12.40 -30.01 -4.91
C ILE A 147 -13.47 -29.97 -3.81
N CYS A 148 -13.62 -28.80 -3.18
CA CYS A 148 -14.59 -28.59 -2.11
C CYS A 148 -15.83 -27.89 -2.65
N PHE A 149 -16.88 -28.63 -2.96
CA PHE A 149 -18.14 -28.07 -3.47
C PHE A 149 -18.91 -27.28 -2.41
N SER A 150 -18.72 -27.53 -1.12
CA SER A 150 -19.40 -26.83 -0.04
C SER A 150 -18.90 -25.40 0.12
N THR A 151 -17.62 -25.13 -0.12
CA THR A 151 -17.00 -23.80 -0.10
C THR A 151 -16.85 -23.22 -1.50
N ALA A 152 -17.11 -23.98 -2.55
CA ALA A 152 -16.86 -23.65 -3.96
C ALA A 152 -15.38 -23.31 -4.23
N GLU A 153 -14.47 -24.10 -3.70
CA GLU A 153 -13.04 -23.91 -3.78
C GLU A 153 -12.31 -25.16 -4.29
N MET A 154 -11.17 -24.95 -4.93
CA MET A 154 -10.20 -25.99 -5.26
C MET A 154 -8.98 -25.79 -4.37
N ILE A 155 -8.53 -26.87 -3.73
CA ILE A 155 -7.49 -26.80 -2.71
C ILE A 155 -6.32 -27.70 -3.14
N TRP A 156 -5.11 -27.17 -3.08
CA TRP A 156 -3.89 -27.93 -3.28
C TRP A 156 -2.84 -27.48 -2.26
N ASP A 157 -2.40 -28.37 -1.41
CA ASP A 157 -1.59 -28.08 -0.23
C ASP A 157 -2.27 -26.98 0.62
N ASN A 158 -1.65 -25.83 0.74
CA ASN A 158 -2.18 -24.68 1.49
C ASN A 158 -2.81 -23.60 0.61
N ALA A 159 -2.85 -23.80 -0.71
CA ALA A 159 -3.44 -22.86 -1.63
C ALA A 159 -4.90 -23.24 -1.91
N SER A 160 -5.82 -22.31 -1.67
CA SER A 160 -7.22 -22.43 -2.02
C SER A 160 -7.56 -21.40 -3.08
N ILE A 161 -8.13 -21.85 -4.19
CA ILE A 161 -8.61 -20.97 -5.25
C ILE A 161 -10.12 -21.21 -5.48
N PRO A 162 -10.90 -20.14 -5.66
CA PRO A 162 -12.34 -20.28 -5.86
C PRO A 162 -12.65 -20.93 -7.20
N MET A 163 -13.70 -21.76 -7.25
CA MET A 163 -14.28 -22.24 -8.50
C MET A 163 -14.76 -21.07 -9.35
N GLN A 164 -14.65 -21.18 -10.65
CA GLN A 164 -14.88 -20.11 -11.60
C GLN A 164 -16.05 -20.40 -12.55
N SER A 165 -16.65 -19.35 -13.10
CA SER A 165 -17.64 -19.51 -14.16
C SER A 165 -16.97 -19.97 -15.46
N VAL A 166 -17.63 -20.86 -16.18
CA VAL A 166 -17.19 -21.37 -17.50
C VAL A 166 -17.01 -20.23 -18.52
N ASP A 167 -17.77 -19.16 -18.38
CA ASP A 167 -17.80 -18.02 -19.33
C ASP A 167 -16.62 -17.03 -19.13
N LYS A 168 -15.79 -17.20 -18.10
CA LYS A 168 -14.62 -16.33 -17.92
C LYS A 168 -13.57 -16.53 -18.98
N SER A 169 -13.05 -15.42 -19.52
CA SER A 169 -11.92 -15.46 -20.45
C SER A 169 -10.62 -15.91 -19.74
N THR A 170 -9.70 -16.45 -20.50
CA THR A 170 -8.41 -16.91 -20.00
C THR A 170 -7.55 -15.74 -19.46
N GLU A 171 -7.72 -14.52 -20.00
CA GLU A 171 -7.05 -13.30 -19.52
C GLU A 171 -7.59 -12.83 -18.16
N GLU A 172 -8.87 -13.03 -17.88
CA GLU A 172 -9.46 -12.73 -16.58
C GLU A 172 -8.93 -13.63 -15.48
N PHE A 173 -8.62 -14.88 -15.78
CA PHE A 173 -7.97 -15.79 -14.85
C PHE A 173 -6.53 -15.38 -14.49
N GLU A 174 -5.74 -14.96 -15.45
CA GLU A 174 -4.34 -14.53 -15.19
C GLU A 174 -4.29 -13.30 -14.30
N GLN A 175 -5.20 -12.37 -14.52
CA GLN A 175 -5.25 -11.16 -13.69
C GLN A 175 -5.67 -11.46 -12.25
N GLU A 176 -6.60 -12.39 -12.02
CA GLU A 176 -6.94 -12.84 -10.65
C GLU A 176 -5.75 -13.53 -9.96
N LEU A 177 -4.95 -14.26 -10.69
CA LEU A 177 -3.73 -14.92 -10.21
C LEU A 177 -2.68 -13.94 -9.69
N LEU A 178 -2.47 -12.83 -10.41
CA LEU A 178 -1.53 -11.78 -10.02
C LEU A 178 -1.98 -11.04 -8.75
N PHE A 179 -3.30 -10.99 -8.48
CA PHE A 179 -3.89 -10.30 -7.35
C PHE A 179 -4.25 -11.19 -6.15
N SER A 180 -4.17 -12.51 -6.27
CA SER A 180 -4.46 -13.44 -5.17
C SER A 180 -3.36 -13.45 -4.10
N GLN A 181 -2.27 -12.69 -4.30
CA GLN A 181 -1.26 -12.46 -3.27
C GLN A 181 -1.81 -11.48 -2.23
N ASP A 182 -2.04 -11.99 -1.05
CA ASP A 182 -2.58 -11.28 0.11
C ASP A 182 -1.67 -10.11 0.54
N PRO A 183 -2.23 -8.92 0.90
CA PRO A 183 -1.46 -7.85 1.55
C PRO A 183 -1.01 -8.20 2.98
N ALA A 184 -1.41 -9.33 3.53
CA ALA A 184 -0.77 -9.95 4.69
C ALA A 184 0.74 -10.23 4.48
N THR A 185 1.22 -10.05 3.25
CA THR A 185 2.63 -10.18 2.87
C THR A 185 3.56 -9.18 3.55
N THR A 186 3.11 -8.03 4.03
CA THR A 186 4.03 -7.10 4.73
C THR A 186 4.45 -7.60 6.10
N ASP A 187 3.53 -8.17 6.86
CA ASP A 187 3.88 -8.83 8.14
C ASP A 187 4.54 -10.19 7.88
N ALA A 188 4.10 -10.91 6.84
CA ALA A 188 4.75 -12.14 6.40
C ALA A 188 6.14 -11.90 5.78
N GLU A 189 6.36 -10.82 5.02
CA GLU A 189 7.69 -10.42 4.50
C GLU A 189 8.62 -9.96 5.62
N ARG A 190 8.11 -9.28 6.66
CA ARG A 190 8.88 -8.96 7.87
C ARG A 190 9.28 -10.22 8.64
N ILE A 191 8.32 -11.13 8.87
CA ILE A 191 8.59 -12.45 9.41
C ILE A 191 9.57 -13.20 8.49
N GLN A 192 9.52 -12.97 7.18
CA GLN A 192 10.40 -13.59 6.19
C GLN A 192 11.87 -13.20 6.36
N ASN A 193 12.14 -11.92 6.61
CA ASN A 193 13.51 -11.46 6.82
C ASN A 193 14.12 -11.99 8.12
N ILE A 194 13.32 -12.22 9.15
CA ILE A 194 13.78 -12.69 10.46
C ILE A 194 14.26 -14.16 10.41
N VAL A 195 13.61 -15.01 9.60
CA VAL A 195 13.91 -16.45 9.53
C VAL A 195 14.99 -16.79 8.49
N GLU A 196 15.30 -15.88 7.55
CA GLU A 196 16.23 -16.15 6.43
C GLU A 196 17.71 -16.00 6.77
N SER A 197 18.06 -15.62 8.00
CA SER A 197 19.48 -15.55 8.39
C SER A 197 20.10 -16.93 8.40
N LYS A 198 21.06 -17.16 7.51
CA LYS A 198 22.01 -18.26 7.67
C LYS A 198 22.79 -17.97 8.96
N TYR A 199 22.74 -18.90 9.89
CA TYR A 199 23.47 -18.80 11.17
C TYR A 199 24.95 -19.06 10.93
N CYS A 200 25.61 -18.07 10.35
CA CYS A 200 27.06 -18.09 10.13
C CYS A 200 27.66 -16.86 10.79
N PRO A 201 28.84 -16.98 11.36
CA PRO A 201 29.61 -15.82 11.79
C PRO A 201 29.71 -14.81 10.63
N ALA A 202 29.59 -13.54 10.95
CA ALA A 202 29.71 -12.50 9.95
C ALA A 202 31.16 -12.30 9.54
N ASP A 203 31.41 -12.15 8.26
CA ASP A 203 32.66 -11.64 7.74
C ASP A 203 32.70 -10.12 7.92
N LEU A 204 33.41 -9.69 8.98
CA LEU A 204 33.51 -8.27 9.36
C LEU A 204 34.30 -7.46 8.34
N ASP A 205 35.32 -8.05 7.69
CA ASP A 205 36.10 -7.39 6.65
C ASP A 205 35.21 -7.07 5.44
N LYS A 206 34.39 -8.01 5.03
CA LYS A 206 33.40 -7.82 3.96
C LYS A 206 32.39 -6.74 4.37
N THR A 207 31.84 -6.81 5.56
CA THR A 207 30.86 -5.85 6.08
C THR A 207 31.41 -4.42 6.05
N VAL A 208 32.65 -4.21 6.47
CA VAL A 208 33.31 -2.91 6.46
C VAL A 208 33.64 -2.46 5.03
N SER A 209 34.07 -3.39 4.16
CA SER A 209 34.37 -3.05 2.76
C SER A 209 33.16 -2.53 2.00
N GLU A 210 31.95 -2.99 2.34
CA GLU A 210 30.65 -2.54 1.77
C GLU A 210 30.28 -1.12 2.18
N CYS A 211 30.89 -0.52 3.21
CA CYS A 211 30.69 0.87 3.62
C CYS A 211 31.43 1.82 2.65
N LYS A 212 30.80 2.14 1.53
CA LYS A 212 31.42 2.90 0.42
C LYS A 212 31.77 4.34 0.76
N LEU A 213 31.10 4.94 1.73
CA LEU A 213 31.25 6.35 2.11
C LEU A 213 32.48 6.59 2.99
N LEU A 214 32.96 5.56 3.67
CA LEU A 214 34.05 5.66 4.61
C LEU A 214 35.42 5.65 3.91
N ASN A 215 36.31 6.51 4.32
CA ASN A 215 37.71 6.47 3.94
C ASN A 215 38.45 5.29 4.63
N THR A 216 39.73 5.07 4.30
CA THR A 216 40.49 3.94 4.80
C THR A 216 40.65 3.96 6.31
N ASP A 217 40.90 5.13 6.91
CA ASP A 217 41.09 5.31 8.35
C ASP A 217 39.76 5.07 9.10
N GLU A 218 38.65 5.62 8.59
CA GLU A 218 37.33 5.40 9.15
C GLU A 218 36.91 3.92 9.09
N LYS A 219 37.24 3.22 8.00
CA LYS A 219 37.03 1.78 7.88
C LYS A 219 37.80 0.98 8.90
N GLN A 220 39.06 1.35 9.16
CA GLN A 220 39.85 0.70 10.19
C GLN A 220 39.25 0.93 11.59
N LYS A 221 38.79 2.14 11.90
CA LYS A 221 38.15 2.46 13.18
C LYS A 221 36.83 1.65 13.34
N LEU A 222 36.00 1.60 12.30
CA LEU A 222 34.78 0.79 12.32
C LEU A 222 35.10 -0.70 12.50
N HIS A 223 36.05 -1.24 11.74
CA HIS A 223 36.51 -2.62 11.90
C HIS A 223 36.94 -2.94 13.31
N LYS A 224 37.77 -2.07 13.94
CA LYS A 224 38.20 -2.22 15.32
C LYS A 224 37.02 -2.27 16.29
N LEU A 225 36.00 -1.42 16.09
CA LEU A 225 34.81 -1.43 16.91
C LEU A 225 34.03 -2.74 16.73
N LEU A 226 33.77 -3.18 15.49
CA LEU A 226 33.06 -4.44 15.22
C LEU A 226 33.81 -5.65 15.75
N ALA A 227 35.16 -5.67 15.64
CA ALA A 227 36.00 -6.73 16.19
C ALA A 227 35.92 -6.79 17.72
N LYS A 228 35.89 -5.64 18.42
CA LYS A 228 35.66 -5.56 19.87
C LYS A 228 34.37 -6.25 20.30
N PHE A 229 33.33 -6.16 19.48
CA PHE A 229 32.03 -6.77 19.74
C PHE A 229 31.74 -7.99 18.84
N SER A 230 32.76 -8.69 18.36
CA SER A 230 32.65 -9.84 17.44
C SER A 230 31.67 -10.90 17.94
N HIS A 231 31.56 -11.07 19.26
CA HIS A 231 30.60 -11.98 19.87
C HIS A 231 29.12 -11.61 19.63
N LEU A 232 28.81 -10.40 19.24
CA LEU A 232 27.44 -10.03 18.80
C LEU A 232 27.11 -10.58 17.41
N PHE A 233 28.11 -10.83 16.58
CA PHE A 233 28.01 -11.16 15.15
C PHE A 233 28.41 -12.61 14.85
N ASP A 234 28.48 -13.47 15.85
CA ASP A 234 28.96 -14.86 15.73
C ASP A 234 27.95 -15.83 15.10
N GLY A 235 26.76 -15.36 14.73
CA GLY A 235 25.69 -16.14 14.11
C GLY A 235 24.97 -17.09 15.07
N THR A 236 25.28 -17.09 16.34
CA THR A 236 24.60 -17.92 17.34
C THR A 236 23.28 -17.29 17.79
N LEU A 237 22.43 -18.08 18.44
CA LEU A 237 21.23 -17.56 19.08
C LEU A 237 21.58 -16.89 20.40
N GLY A 238 21.15 -15.65 20.57
CA GLY A 238 21.29 -14.93 21.83
C GLY A 238 20.39 -15.49 22.94
N ASN A 239 20.64 -15.02 24.13
CA ASN A 239 19.84 -15.30 25.30
C ASN A 239 19.61 -14.03 26.08
N TRP A 240 18.43 -13.41 25.88
CA TRP A 240 18.11 -12.17 26.59
C TRP A 240 18.08 -12.40 28.09
N LYS A 241 18.91 -11.70 28.82
CA LYS A 241 19.02 -11.76 30.28
C LYS A 241 17.85 -11.04 30.94
N THR A 242 16.69 -11.64 30.86
CA THR A 242 15.43 -11.15 31.41
C THR A 242 14.63 -12.33 31.95
N ASP A 243 13.65 -12.05 32.81
CA ASP A 243 12.77 -13.07 33.33
C ASP A 243 12.01 -13.79 32.20
N PRO A 244 11.84 -15.11 32.31
CA PRO A 244 11.05 -15.86 31.35
C PRO A 244 9.61 -15.34 31.26
N VAL A 245 9.07 -15.28 30.06
CA VAL A 245 7.74 -14.76 29.80
C VAL A 245 6.68 -15.77 30.15
N GLU A 246 5.68 -15.32 30.90
CA GLU A 246 4.47 -16.07 31.24
C GLU A 246 3.33 -15.67 30.29
N LEU A 247 2.51 -16.65 29.89
CA LEU A 247 1.30 -16.45 29.09
C LEU A 247 0.07 -16.76 29.93
N GLU A 248 -0.77 -15.76 30.13
CA GLU A 248 -2.01 -15.91 30.88
C GLU A 248 -3.17 -16.34 29.96
N LEU A 249 -3.92 -17.36 30.37
CA LEU A 249 -5.18 -17.69 29.73
C LEU A 249 -6.28 -16.69 30.13
N LYS A 250 -7.26 -16.45 29.25
CA LYS A 250 -8.41 -15.60 29.55
C LYS A 250 -9.25 -16.15 30.69
N ASN A 251 -9.46 -17.45 30.67
CA ASN A 251 -10.14 -18.19 31.72
C ASN A 251 -9.19 -19.26 32.24
N LYS A 252 -9.15 -19.47 33.55
CA LYS A 252 -8.31 -20.52 34.18
C LYS A 252 -8.71 -21.92 33.74
N ASP A 253 -10.00 -22.14 33.49
CA ASP A 253 -10.58 -23.41 33.07
C ASP A 253 -10.70 -23.56 31.55
N GLU A 254 -9.91 -22.78 30.79
CA GLU A 254 -9.92 -22.80 29.33
C GLU A 254 -9.48 -24.19 28.84
N LYS A 255 -10.31 -24.83 28.01
CA LYS A 255 -10.00 -26.17 27.51
C LYS A 255 -8.80 -26.12 26.56
N PRO A 256 -7.84 -27.06 26.76
CA PRO A 256 -6.70 -27.18 25.86
C PRO A 256 -7.16 -27.38 24.40
N TYR A 257 -6.44 -26.76 23.50
CA TYR A 257 -6.65 -26.94 22.05
C TYR A 257 -5.68 -27.99 21.51
N HIS A 258 -6.22 -29.02 20.90
CA HIS A 258 -5.45 -30.08 20.29
C HIS A 258 -5.91 -30.31 18.85
N ALA A 259 -5.06 -29.95 17.89
CA ALA A 259 -5.28 -30.22 16.47
C ALA A 259 -4.57 -31.47 15.99
N LYS A 260 -5.03 -32.00 14.85
CA LYS A 260 -4.25 -32.96 14.06
C LYS A 260 -3.12 -32.22 13.33
N PRO A 261 -1.96 -32.86 13.12
CA PRO A 261 -0.91 -32.26 12.29
C PRO A 261 -1.40 -32.04 10.86
N TYR A 262 -0.94 -30.96 10.23
CA TYR A 262 -1.16 -30.81 8.80
C TYR A 262 -0.30 -31.81 8.01
N PRO A 263 -0.80 -32.33 6.89
CA PRO A 263 -0.02 -33.22 6.04
C PRO A 263 1.18 -32.45 5.46
N VAL A 264 2.35 -33.07 5.48
CA VAL A 264 3.58 -32.54 4.94
C VAL A 264 3.87 -33.25 3.61
N PRO A 265 4.08 -32.53 2.50
CA PRO A 265 4.48 -33.14 1.24
C PRO A 265 5.79 -33.93 1.42
N HIS A 266 5.84 -35.14 0.90
CA HIS A 266 7.03 -36.02 1.02
C HIS A 266 8.33 -35.33 0.54
N SER A 267 8.24 -34.50 -0.53
CA SER A 267 9.36 -33.73 -1.04
C SER A 267 9.92 -32.65 -0.06
N GLN A 268 9.16 -32.29 0.96
CA GLN A 268 9.53 -31.29 1.97
C GLN A 268 9.81 -31.90 3.34
N GLU A 269 9.50 -33.19 3.52
CA GLU A 269 9.53 -33.82 4.83
C GLU A 269 10.94 -33.83 5.44
N GLN A 270 11.98 -34.15 4.62
CA GLN A 270 13.34 -34.17 5.12
C GLN A 270 13.84 -32.76 5.49
N GLN A 271 13.60 -31.80 4.63
CA GLN A 271 13.99 -30.39 4.91
C GLN A 271 13.28 -29.85 6.17
N LEU A 272 12.03 -30.27 6.38
CA LEU A 272 11.30 -29.88 7.58
C LEU A 272 11.84 -30.55 8.83
N LYS A 273 12.22 -31.82 8.76
CA LYS A 273 12.87 -32.54 9.86
C LYS A 273 14.20 -31.89 10.22
N ASP A 274 15.00 -31.53 9.22
CA ASP A 274 16.31 -30.89 9.41
C ASP A 274 16.14 -29.52 10.09
N GLU A 275 15.13 -28.73 9.67
CA GLU A 275 14.83 -27.43 10.28
C GLU A 275 14.34 -27.58 11.73
N VAL A 276 13.44 -28.53 12.01
CA VAL A 276 12.99 -28.81 13.37
C VAL A 276 14.16 -29.27 14.24
N GLN A 277 15.02 -30.14 13.72
CA GLN A 277 16.21 -30.61 14.44
C GLN A 277 17.13 -29.42 14.74
N ARG A 278 17.39 -28.55 13.81
CA ARG A 278 18.15 -27.33 13.99
C ARG A 278 17.58 -26.46 15.12
N LEU A 279 16.26 -26.25 15.15
CA LEU A 279 15.61 -25.48 16.20
C LEU A 279 15.69 -26.17 17.58
N VAL A 280 15.75 -27.50 17.61
CA VAL A 280 15.99 -28.24 18.83
C VAL A 280 17.43 -28.04 19.31
N GLU A 281 18.43 -28.11 18.44
CA GLU A 281 19.85 -27.88 18.76
C GLU A 281 20.09 -26.45 19.27
N PHE A 282 19.40 -25.44 18.72
CA PHE A 282 19.41 -24.07 19.23
C PHE A 282 18.62 -23.87 20.54
N GLY A 283 17.96 -24.91 21.06
CA GLY A 283 17.16 -24.79 22.27
C GLY A 283 15.92 -23.89 22.11
N VAL A 284 15.40 -23.77 20.88
CA VAL A 284 14.14 -23.10 20.59
C VAL A 284 12.98 -24.05 20.78
N LEU A 285 13.14 -25.30 20.35
CA LEU A 285 12.14 -26.36 20.47
C LEU A 285 12.65 -27.48 21.38
N ARG A 286 11.74 -28.14 22.05
CA ARG A 286 11.97 -29.39 22.79
C ARG A 286 10.95 -30.44 22.43
N LYS A 287 11.38 -31.65 22.12
CA LYS A 287 10.47 -32.78 21.87
C LYS A 287 9.73 -33.17 23.14
N VAL A 288 8.41 -33.33 23.03
CA VAL A 288 7.53 -33.74 24.13
C VAL A 288 6.62 -34.88 23.69
N ASN A 289 6.42 -35.87 24.58
CA ASN A 289 5.59 -37.01 24.26
C ASN A 289 4.12 -36.80 24.64
N ARG A 290 3.86 -36.05 25.70
CA ARG A 290 2.53 -35.80 26.22
C ARG A 290 2.34 -34.30 26.42
N SER A 291 1.36 -33.74 25.73
CA SER A 291 0.90 -32.37 25.93
C SER A 291 -0.58 -32.33 25.60
N GLU A 292 -1.35 -31.64 26.41
CA GLU A 292 -2.77 -31.37 26.16
C GLU A 292 -2.98 -30.36 25.08
N TRP A 293 -1.98 -29.47 24.87
CA TRP A 293 -1.97 -28.48 23.82
C TRP A 293 -1.24 -28.98 22.57
N ALA A 294 -1.79 -28.70 21.40
CA ALA A 294 -1.14 -29.02 20.14
C ALA A 294 -1.65 -28.11 19.01
N CYS A 295 -0.85 -27.14 18.63
CA CYS A 295 -1.10 -26.29 17.48
C CYS A 295 -0.47 -26.92 16.23
N PRO A 296 -1.16 -26.96 15.08
CA PRO A 296 -0.59 -27.52 13.86
C PRO A 296 0.47 -26.57 13.28
N MET A 297 1.41 -27.14 12.51
CA MET A 297 2.41 -26.39 11.79
C MET A 297 2.27 -26.59 10.29
N PHE A 298 2.61 -25.56 9.53
CA PHE A 298 2.69 -25.63 8.08
C PHE A 298 3.98 -25.01 7.57
N THR A 299 4.35 -25.38 6.36
CA THR A 299 5.56 -24.91 5.70
C THR A 299 5.21 -23.98 4.55
N ILE A 300 5.97 -22.91 4.38
CA ILE A 300 5.92 -22.05 3.19
C ILE A 300 7.25 -22.17 2.47
N PRO A 301 7.27 -22.61 1.18
CA PRO A 301 8.50 -22.62 0.41
C PRO A 301 8.97 -21.21 0.12
N LYS A 302 10.27 -20.95 0.34
CA LYS A 302 10.92 -19.69 0.03
C LYS A 302 11.41 -19.66 -1.43
N PRO A 303 11.72 -18.45 -1.99
CA PRO A 303 12.29 -18.32 -3.33
C PRO A 303 13.61 -19.09 -3.52
N ASP A 304 14.42 -19.27 -2.47
CA ASP A 304 15.68 -20.02 -2.44
C ASP A 304 15.50 -21.54 -2.27
N LYS A 305 14.24 -22.05 -2.33
CA LYS A 305 13.84 -23.45 -2.12
C LYS A 305 13.97 -23.94 -0.66
N SER A 306 14.39 -23.13 0.29
CA SER A 306 14.31 -23.48 1.71
C SER A 306 12.86 -23.39 2.21
N LEU A 307 12.58 -24.04 3.35
CA LEU A 307 11.25 -24.04 3.94
C LEU A 307 11.18 -23.05 5.09
N ARG A 308 10.06 -22.34 5.16
CA ARG A 308 9.67 -21.59 6.35
C ARG A 308 8.71 -22.42 7.17
N LEU A 309 9.01 -22.57 8.44
CA LEU A 309 8.18 -23.23 9.42
C LEU A 309 7.31 -22.21 10.14
N LEU A 310 6.00 -22.38 10.10
CA LEU A 310 5.05 -21.50 10.76
C LEU A 310 4.09 -22.31 11.64
N ALA A 311 4.00 -21.91 12.92
CA ALA A 311 3.02 -22.45 13.83
C ALA A 311 1.66 -21.74 13.66
N ASP A 312 0.59 -22.51 13.53
CA ASP A 312 -0.77 -21.96 13.53
C ASP A 312 -1.26 -21.73 14.96
N LEU A 313 -0.91 -20.59 15.50
CA LEU A 313 -1.25 -20.21 16.87
C LEU A 313 -2.59 -19.47 17.00
N ARG A 314 -3.40 -19.40 15.93
CA ARG A 314 -4.67 -18.64 15.91
C ARG A 314 -5.63 -19.09 17.01
N GLU A 315 -5.74 -20.39 17.27
CA GLU A 315 -6.61 -20.92 18.33
C GLU A 315 -6.05 -20.63 19.73
N LEU A 316 -4.74 -20.67 19.91
CA LEU A 316 -4.09 -20.25 21.14
C LEU A 316 -4.29 -18.75 21.38
N ASN A 317 -4.11 -17.93 20.36
CA ASN A 317 -4.32 -16.47 20.42
C ASN A 317 -5.75 -16.07 20.85
N LYS A 318 -6.77 -16.87 20.56
CA LYS A 318 -8.14 -16.65 21.04
C LYS A 318 -8.27 -16.87 22.55
N ARG A 319 -7.45 -17.74 23.15
CA ARG A 319 -7.51 -18.19 24.52
C ARG A 319 -6.59 -17.44 25.46
N ILE A 320 -5.45 -16.95 24.98
CA ILE A 320 -4.52 -16.16 25.78
C ILE A 320 -4.99 -14.72 25.94
N LYS A 321 -4.66 -14.14 27.10
CA LYS A 321 -4.90 -12.73 27.42
C LYS A 321 -3.83 -11.86 26.77
N ARG A 322 -4.24 -10.97 25.90
CA ARG A 322 -3.31 -10.00 25.31
C ARG A 322 -3.04 -8.87 26.28
N LYS A 323 -1.78 -8.56 26.50
CA LYS A 323 -1.29 -7.39 27.23
C LYS A 323 -0.66 -6.44 26.22
N PRO A 324 -1.42 -5.44 25.71
CA PRO A 324 -0.89 -4.57 24.66
C PRO A 324 0.15 -3.61 25.21
N PHE A 325 1.24 -3.46 24.48
CA PHE A 325 2.23 -2.42 24.69
C PHE A 325 2.09 -1.33 23.61
N PRO A 326 2.33 -0.05 23.90
CA PRO A 326 2.23 1.03 22.92
C PRO A 326 3.35 0.95 21.87
N ILE A 327 3.13 0.15 20.82
CA ILE A 327 4.06 0.07 19.68
C ILE A 327 4.01 1.42 18.95
N PRO A 328 5.15 2.10 18.72
CA PRO A 328 5.18 3.39 18.05
C PRO A 328 4.67 3.26 16.59
N LYS A 329 3.99 4.28 16.12
CA LYS A 329 3.62 4.33 14.70
C LYS A 329 4.87 4.64 13.86
N ILE A 330 4.99 4.00 12.72
CA ILE A 330 6.13 4.19 11.80
C ILE A 330 6.29 5.67 11.42
N ASN A 331 5.18 6.35 11.10
CA ASN A 331 5.22 7.77 10.77
C ASN A 331 5.74 8.63 11.92
N ASP A 332 5.37 8.31 13.17
CA ASP A 332 5.85 9.05 14.35
C ASP A 332 7.37 8.86 14.54
N LEU A 333 7.88 7.66 14.26
CA LEU A 333 9.33 7.38 14.29
C LEU A 333 10.08 8.16 13.22
N LEU A 334 9.56 8.16 11.99
CA LEU A 334 10.18 8.87 10.86
C LEU A 334 10.15 10.39 11.04
N GLN A 335 9.06 10.93 11.59
CA GLN A 335 8.92 12.36 11.88
C GLN A 335 9.82 12.84 13.01
N LYS A 336 10.24 11.95 13.92
CA LYS A 336 11.22 12.26 14.97
C LYS A 336 12.69 12.18 14.49
N LEU A 337 12.90 11.79 13.23
CA LEU A 337 14.22 11.93 12.61
C LEU A 337 14.40 13.39 12.19
N GLU A 338 15.34 14.09 12.79
CA GLU A 338 15.62 15.50 12.49
C GLU A 338 16.71 15.67 11.42
N GLY A 339 16.91 14.65 10.58
CA GLY A 339 18.04 14.51 9.68
C GLY A 339 19.22 13.81 10.37
N PHE A 340 20.15 13.33 9.58
CA PHE A 340 21.34 12.65 10.08
C PHE A 340 22.52 12.82 9.10
N TYR A 341 23.72 12.66 9.61
CA TYR A 341 24.94 12.59 8.82
C TYR A 341 25.23 11.15 8.40
N LEU A 342 25.15 10.22 9.35
CA LEU A 342 25.30 8.79 9.14
C LEU A 342 24.18 8.03 9.88
N ALA A 343 23.75 6.93 9.28
CA ALA A 343 22.80 6.00 9.88
C ALA A 343 23.30 4.55 9.78
N THR A 344 22.98 3.77 10.80
CA THR A 344 23.19 2.31 10.83
C THR A 344 21.88 1.63 11.15
N SER A 345 21.47 0.67 10.34
CA SER A 345 20.35 -0.23 10.60
C SER A 345 20.85 -1.57 11.07
N LEU A 346 20.41 -2.01 12.23
CA LEU A 346 20.78 -3.29 12.81
C LEU A 346 19.59 -4.24 12.78
N ASP A 347 19.78 -5.43 12.23
CA ASP A 347 18.84 -6.54 12.23
C ASP A 347 19.19 -7.49 13.39
N LEU A 348 18.23 -7.76 14.28
CA LEU A 348 18.46 -8.67 15.40
C LEU A 348 18.28 -10.12 14.94
N ASN A 349 19.33 -10.91 15.11
CA ASN A 349 19.34 -12.30 14.70
C ASN A 349 18.29 -13.13 15.48
N MET A 350 17.23 -13.63 14.80
CA MET A 350 16.14 -14.42 15.43
C MET A 350 15.44 -13.71 16.61
N GLY A 351 15.23 -12.41 16.52
CA GLY A 351 14.79 -11.51 17.59
C GLY A 351 13.92 -12.14 18.70
N TYR A 352 12.75 -12.67 18.37
CA TYR A 352 11.84 -13.23 19.37
C TYR A 352 12.39 -14.45 20.11
N TYR A 353 13.20 -15.28 19.46
CA TYR A 353 13.77 -16.48 20.11
C TYR A 353 14.86 -16.16 21.14
N HIS A 354 15.28 -14.90 21.28
CA HIS A 354 16.14 -14.50 22.39
C HIS A 354 15.43 -14.57 23.75
N ILE A 355 14.10 -14.49 23.78
CA ILE A 355 13.29 -14.45 25.00
C ILE A 355 12.83 -15.86 25.39
N LYS A 356 13.11 -16.24 26.63
CA LYS A 356 12.67 -17.52 27.20
C LYS A 356 11.20 -17.48 27.63
N LEU A 357 10.53 -18.62 27.53
CA LEU A 357 9.21 -18.85 28.10
C LEU A 357 9.33 -19.56 29.46
N THR A 358 8.35 -19.35 30.34
CA THR A 358 8.17 -20.21 31.51
C THR A 358 7.76 -21.62 31.09
N SER A 359 7.86 -22.60 31.98
CA SER A 359 7.42 -23.99 31.69
C SER A 359 5.93 -24.05 31.34
N HIS A 360 5.10 -23.24 32.02
CA HIS A 360 3.67 -23.19 31.72
C HIS A 360 3.44 -22.56 30.33
N ALA A 361 4.01 -21.42 30.01
CA ALA A 361 3.90 -20.80 28.70
C ALA A 361 4.42 -21.72 27.56
N SER A 362 5.50 -22.43 27.79
CA SER A 362 6.04 -23.43 26.86
C SER A 362 5.02 -24.53 26.55
N SER A 363 4.34 -25.07 27.57
CA SER A 363 3.32 -26.11 27.40
C SER A 363 2.15 -25.64 26.54
N LEU A 364 1.73 -24.35 26.69
CA LEU A 364 0.69 -23.75 25.87
C LEU A 364 1.13 -23.61 24.39
N CYS A 365 2.41 -23.36 24.15
CA CYS A 365 3.00 -23.20 22.83
C CYS A 365 3.47 -24.53 22.21
N THR A 366 2.81 -25.63 22.52
CA THR A 366 3.10 -26.94 21.93
C THR A 366 2.61 -26.99 20.50
N ILE A 367 3.45 -27.51 19.60
CA ILE A 367 3.14 -27.73 18.19
C ILE A 367 3.12 -29.21 17.88
N VAL A 368 2.34 -29.62 16.89
CA VAL A 368 2.22 -31.00 16.43
C VAL A 368 2.65 -31.12 14.96
N LEU A 369 3.52 -32.10 14.73
CA LEU A 369 4.02 -32.51 13.43
C LEU A 369 3.65 -33.99 13.21
N PRO A 370 3.67 -34.53 11.98
CA PRO A 370 3.32 -35.93 11.71
C PRO A 370 4.13 -36.96 12.51
N TRP A 371 5.35 -36.61 12.93
CA TRP A 371 6.27 -37.49 13.66
C TRP A 371 6.44 -37.15 15.14
N GLY A 372 5.64 -36.22 15.69
CA GLY A 372 5.68 -35.92 17.12
C GLY A 372 5.28 -34.51 17.51
N LYS A 373 5.33 -34.26 18.80
CA LYS A 373 5.03 -32.96 19.38
C LYS A 373 6.31 -32.28 19.87
N TYR A 374 6.32 -30.96 19.74
CA TYR A 374 7.42 -30.11 20.22
C TYR A 374 6.83 -28.91 20.93
N GLU A 375 7.47 -28.44 21.99
CA GLU A 375 7.10 -27.21 22.67
C GLU A 375 8.15 -26.13 22.43
N TYR A 376 7.71 -24.90 22.28
CA TYR A 376 8.61 -23.75 22.22
C TYR A 376 9.15 -23.42 23.62
N LEU A 377 10.46 -23.41 23.78
CA LEU A 377 11.14 -22.93 24.98
C LEU A 377 11.40 -21.42 24.92
N ARG A 378 11.24 -20.86 23.77
CA ARG A 378 11.47 -19.45 23.42
C ARG A 378 10.19 -18.85 22.82
N LEU A 379 10.05 -17.53 22.92
CA LEU A 379 8.88 -16.79 22.46
C LEU A 379 8.66 -17.03 20.96
N PRO A 380 7.60 -17.72 20.54
CA PRO A 380 7.39 -18.02 19.13
C PRO A 380 6.82 -16.84 18.37
N MET A 381 7.12 -16.81 17.06
CA MET A 381 6.44 -15.94 16.13
C MET A 381 4.99 -16.37 15.96
N GLY A 382 4.09 -15.40 15.72
CA GLY A 382 2.67 -15.69 15.50
C GLY A 382 1.80 -15.65 16.75
N LEU A 383 2.36 -15.53 17.94
CA LEU A 383 1.60 -15.16 19.14
C LEU A 383 1.20 -13.67 19.07
N CYS A 384 -0.02 -13.36 19.46
CA CYS A 384 -0.51 -11.99 19.51
C CYS A 384 0.26 -11.08 20.50
N ASN A 385 0.90 -11.68 21.52
CA ASN A 385 1.71 -10.99 22.54
C ASN A 385 3.17 -10.79 22.12
N SER A 386 3.71 -11.56 21.17
CA SER A 386 5.13 -11.52 20.85
C SER A 386 5.65 -10.14 20.43
N PRO A 387 4.97 -9.40 19.54
CA PRO A 387 5.38 -8.04 19.19
C PRO A 387 5.33 -7.07 20.37
N ASP A 388 4.28 -7.17 21.20
CA ASP A 388 4.09 -6.30 22.37
C ASP A 388 5.21 -6.50 23.39
N ILE A 389 5.53 -7.78 23.71
CA ILE A 389 6.58 -8.14 24.68
C ILE A 389 7.97 -7.73 24.17
N PHE A 390 8.24 -7.97 22.88
CA PHE A 390 9.55 -7.64 22.32
C PHE A 390 9.79 -6.14 22.27
N GLN A 391 8.78 -5.37 21.84
CA GLN A 391 8.87 -3.91 21.82
C GLN A 391 9.03 -3.31 23.21
N GLU A 392 8.30 -3.84 24.22
CA GLU A 392 8.46 -3.43 25.62
C GLU A 392 9.91 -3.53 26.06
N LYS A 393 10.50 -4.72 25.92
CA LYS A 393 11.87 -4.99 26.32
C LYS A 393 12.90 -4.19 25.52
N MET A 394 12.70 -4.01 24.21
CA MET A 394 13.56 -3.16 23.38
C MET A 394 13.48 -1.69 23.78
N SER A 395 12.29 -1.21 24.11
CA SER A 395 12.09 0.17 24.56
C SER A 395 12.78 0.43 25.90
N GLU A 396 12.74 -0.53 26.82
CA GLU A 396 13.47 -0.47 28.09
C GLU A 396 14.99 -0.49 27.87
N LEU A 397 15.48 -1.40 26.99
CA LEU A 397 16.91 -1.55 26.71
C LEU A 397 17.52 -0.28 26.07
N MET A 398 16.77 0.38 25.19
CA MET A 398 17.21 1.59 24.47
C MET A 398 16.77 2.88 25.18
N PHE A 399 16.19 2.78 26.37
CA PHE A 399 15.75 3.96 27.12
C PHE A 399 16.91 4.95 27.36
N GLY A 400 16.65 6.24 27.12
CA GLY A 400 17.63 7.32 27.26
C GLY A 400 18.57 7.50 26.06
N LEU A 401 18.53 6.65 25.02
CA LEU A 401 19.30 6.83 23.79
C LEU A 401 18.46 7.56 22.73
N GLU A 402 18.60 8.89 22.69
CA GLU A 402 17.86 9.71 21.73
C GLU A 402 18.27 9.48 20.26
N PHE A 403 19.45 8.92 20.04
CA PHE A 403 19.97 8.57 18.72
C PHE A 403 19.58 7.17 18.23
N ALA A 404 18.96 6.36 19.08
CA ALA A 404 18.51 5.01 18.75
C ALA A 404 16.97 4.95 18.59
N ARG A 405 16.50 4.26 17.56
CA ARG A 405 15.07 4.06 17.29
C ARG A 405 14.80 2.57 17.10
N ALA A 406 14.08 1.98 18.02
CA ALA A 406 13.69 0.57 17.94
C ALA A 406 12.24 0.43 17.50
N TYR A 407 12.03 -0.39 16.50
CA TYR A 407 10.73 -0.83 16.06
C TYR A 407 10.72 -2.35 15.92
N ILE A 408 10.24 -3.01 16.97
CA ILE A 408 10.31 -4.46 17.11
C ILE A 408 11.78 -4.91 16.97
N ASP A 409 12.13 -5.65 15.93
CA ASP A 409 13.45 -6.20 15.64
C ASP A 409 14.37 -5.29 14.80
N ASP A 410 13.81 -4.23 14.22
CA ASP A 410 14.53 -3.22 13.45
C ASP A 410 15.08 -2.12 14.38
N LEU A 411 16.39 -2.03 14.55
CA LEU A 411 17.04 -0.98 15.33
C LEU A 411 17.82 -0.03 14.43
N LEU A 412 17.46 1.25 14.45
CA LEU A 412 18.12 2.31 13.71
C LEU A 412 18.93 3.18 14.66
N VAL A 413 20.22 3.39 14.35
CA VAL A 413 21.13 4.32 15.04
C VAL A 413 21.46 5.46 14.09
N VAL A 414 21.26 6.70 14.51
CA VAL A 414 21.50 7.89 13.70
C VAL A 414 22.44 8.84 14.42
N SER A 415 23.29 9.54 13.66
CA SER A 415 24.15 10.60 14.19
C SER A 415 24.11 11.81 13.27
N LYS A 416 24.06 13.02 13.85
CA LYS A 416 23.88 14.28 13.13
C LYS A 416 25.20 14.92 12.75
N ASP A 417 26.26 14.68 13.52
CA ASP A 417 27.46 15.49 13.50
C ASP A 417 28.60 14.86 12.68
N SER A 418 29.27 13.85 13.24
CA SER A 418 30.50 13.29 12.69
C SER A 418 30.52 11.76 12.66
N PHE A 419 31.51 11.18 12.00
CA PHE A 419 31.78 9.77 12.02
C PHE A 419 32.19 9.27 13.43
N GLU A 420 32.97 10.04 14.13
CA GLU A 420 33.40 9.71 15.50
C GLU A 420 32.20 9.62 16.44
N SER A 421 31.32 10.61 16.41
CA SER A 421 30.07 10.57 17.20
C SER A 421 29.22 9.35 16.84
N HIS A 422 29.21 8.94 15.55
CA HIS A 422 28.49 7.73 15.15
C HIS A 422 29.09 6.45 15.70
N LEU A 423 30.42 6.35 15.77
CA LEU A 423 31.12 5.24 16.43
C LEU A 423 30.81 5.14 17.92
N GLU A 424 30.80 6.28 18.64
CA GLU A 424 30.41 6.33 20.05
C GLU A 424 28.97 5.84 20.27
N HIS A 425 28.04 6.30 19.43
CA HIS A 425 26.66 5.84 19.49
C HIS A 425 26.53 4.33 19.22
N LEU A 426 27.29 3.81 18.26
CA LEU A 426 27.30 2.38 17.96
C LEU A 426 27.91 1.58 19.13
N GLU A 427 28.98 2.07 19.74
CA GLU A 427 29.63 1.42 20.90
C GLU A 427 28.68 1.32 22.09
N GLU A 428 27.94 2.38 22.40
CA GLU A 428 26.89 2.39 23.44
C GLU A 428 25.78 1.38 23.15
N VAL A 429 25.27 1.36 21.93
CA VAL A 429 24.23 0.39 21.51
C VAL A 429 24.75 -1.04 21.59
N PHE A 430 25.96 -1.31 21.09
CA PHE A 430 26.56 -2.65 21.17
C PHE A 430 26.83 -3.10 22.61
N THR A 431 27.23 -2.18 23.46
CA THR A 431 27.42 -2.46 24.89
C THR A 431 26.12 -2.90 25.55
N ARG A 432 25.00 -2.21 25.26
CA ARG A 432 23.69 -2.58 25.78
C ARG A 432 23.19 -3.92 25.22
N LEU A 433 23.33 -4.13 23.90
CA LEU A 433 22.95 -5.39 23.26
C LEU A 433 23.76 -6.58 23.82
N ALA A 434 25.09 -6.41 23.96
CA ALA A 434 25.97 -7.43 24.53
C ALA A 434 25.64 -7.71 26.01
N GLY A 435 25.43 -6.65 26.81
CA GLY A 435 25.00 -6.75 28.19
C GLY A 435 23.71 -7.52 28.37
N ALA A 436 22.73 -7.28 27.47
CA ALA A 436 21.45 -7.97 27.43
C ALA A 436 21.55 -9.42 26.88
N GLY A 437 22.66 -9.80 26.26
CA GLY A 437 22.86 -11.13 25.66
C GLY A 437 22.16 -11.31 24.31
N LEU A 438 21.93 -10.22 23.60
CA LEU A 438 21.34 -10.21 22.26
C LEU A 438 22.41 -10.46 21.19
N LYS A 439 22.00 -10.84 19.99
CA LYS A 439 22.86 -11.07 18.82
C LYS A 439 22.34 -10.28 17.63
N VAL A 440 23.26 -9.82 16.79
CA VAL A 440 23.01 -9.00 15.61
C VAL A 440 23.41 -9.76 14.35
N ASN A 441 22.60 -9.67 13.32
CA ASN A 441 22.91 -10.20 12.00
C ASN A 441 23.64 -9.15 11.17
N ALA A 442 24.98 -9.19 11.16
CA ALA A 442 25.75 -8.20 10.43
C ALA A 442 25.56 -8.26 8.90
N THR A 443 25.22 -9.42 8.34
CA THR A 443 24.98 -9.55 6.87
C THR A 443 23.69 -8.89 6.40
N LYS A 444 22.75 -8.66 7.33
CA LYS A 444 21.48 -7.94 7.07
C LYS A 444 21.49 -6.52 7.64
N SER A 445 22.51 -6.17 8.39
CA SER A 445 22.70 -4.85 8.95
C SER A 445 23.42 -3.95 7.95
N HIS A 446 23.09 -2.68 7.94
CA HIS A 446 23.71 -1.68 7.08
C HIS A 446 24.41 -0.65 7.95
N PHE A 447 25.74 -0.60 7.89
CA PHE A 447 26.56 0.28 8.72
C PHE A 447 26.94 1.57 8.01
N CYS A 448 26.94 2.67 8.73
CA CYS A 448 27.47 3.98 8.30
C CYS A 448 27.01 4.42 6.90
N GLN A 449 25.70 4.39 6.67
CA GLN A 449 25.10 4.79 5.40
C GLN A 449 24.58 6.23 5.45
N ASP A 450 24.64 6.95 4.33
CA ASP A 450 23.95 8.24 4.15
C ASP A 450 22.54 8.09 3.59
N GLU A 451 22.24 6.91 3.04
CA GLU A 451 20.92 6.50 2.59
C GLU A 451 20.70 5.02 2.87
N LEU A 452 19.59 4.67 3.52
CA LEU A 452 19.24 3.28 3.80
C LEU A 452 17.72 3.03 3.81
N GLU A 453 17.36 1.76 3.61
CA GLU A 453 15.96 1.33 3.75
C GLU A 453 15.64 1.05 5.23
N TYR A 454 14.62 1.74 5.76
CA TYR A 454 14.11 1.55 7.12
C TYR A 454 12.59 1.51 7.13
N LEU A 455 12.01 0.44 7.66
CA LEU A 455 10.56 0.24 7.75
C LEU A 455 9.82 0.47 6.41
N GLY A 456 10.41 0.05 5.29
CA GLY A 456 9.82 0.19 3.96
C GLY A 456 9.88 1.60 3.35
N TYR A 457 10.64 2.49 3.96
CA TYR A 457 10.96 3.81 3.44
C TYR A 457 12.46 3.91 3.17
N LEU A 458 12.82 4.68 2.18
CA LEU A 458 14.20 5.08 1.95
C LEU A 458 14.44 6.39 2.70
N ILE A 459 15.32 6.35 3.69
CA ILE A 459 15.71 7.52 4.49
C ILE A 459 17.11 7.97 4.09
N ASN A 460 17.31 9.26 3.95
CA ASN A 460 18.60 9.86 3.66
C ASN A 460 18.76 11.18 4.43
N ARG A 461 19.93 11.84 4.27
CA ARG A 461 20.22 13.12 4.94
C ARG A 461 19.20 14.22 4.71
N LYS A 462 18.48 14.19 3.58
CA LYS A 462 17.54 15.26 3.16
C LYS A 462 16.11 15.00 3.53
N GLY A 463 15.75 13.72 3.72
CA GLY A 463 14.36 13.38 4.01
C GLY A 463 14.02 11.91 3.81
N VAL A 464 12.73 11.66 3.64
CA VAL A 464 12.12 10.33 3.55
C VAL A 464 11.40 10.18 2.22
N ARG A 465 11.59 9.05 1.55
CA ARG A 465 10.86 8.70 0.32
C ARG A 465 10.43 7.23 0.31
N PRO A 466 9.45 6.83 -0.51
CA PRO A 466 9.12 5.41 -0.68
C PRO A 466 10.29 4.66 -1.31
N THR A 467 10.42 3.37 -1.02
CA THR A 467 11.43 2.53 -1.69
C THR A 467 11.05 2.29 -3.15
N LEU A 468 12.03 2.32 -4.06
CA LEU A 468 11.81 2.11 -5.50
C LEU A 468 11.10 0.79 -5.77
N LYS A 469 11.49 -0.29 -5.10
CA LYS A 469 10.87 -1.61 -5.22
C LYS A 469 9.36 -1.59 -4.94
N LYS A 470 8.92 -0.81 -3.93
CA LYS A 470 7.49 -0.68 -3.59
C LYS A 470 6.75 0.19 -4.60
N VAL A 471 7.37 1.25 -5.08
CA VAL A 471 6.82 2.09 -6.16
C VAL A 471 6.62 1.26 -7.42
N GLU A 472 7.63 0.53 -7.87
CA GLU A 472 7.56 -0.38 -9.02
C GLU A 472 6.47 -1.45 -8.83
N ALA A 473 6.39 -2.05 -7.64
CA ALA A 473 5.34 -3.03 -7.33
C ALA A 473 3.94 -2.43 -7.50
N ILE A 474 3.70 -1.19 -7.03
CA ILE A 474 2.42 -0.51 -7.20
C ILE A 474 2.18 -0.15 -8.67
N MET A 475 3.21 0.29 -9.39
CA MET A 475 3.12 0.63 -10.81
C MET A 475 2.76 -0.58 -11.67
N ASN A 476 3.21 -1.77 -11.31
CA ASN A 476 2.96 -3.01 -12.03
C ASN A 476 1.60 -3.66 -11.69
N ILE A 477 0.81 -3.08 -10.75
CA ILE A 477 -0.52 -3.58 -10.43
C ILE A 477 -1.44 -3.37 -11.63
N ALA A 478 -2.08 -4.43 -12.10
CA ALA A 478 -3.11 -4.34 -13.12
C ALA A 478 -4.42 -3.74 -12.54
N THR A 479 -5.32 -3.32 -13.42
CA THR A 479 -6.62 -2.77 -13.03
C THR A 479 -7.40 -3.76 -12.14
N PRO A 480 -7.85 -3.37 -10.92
CA PRO A 480 -8.57 -4.26 -10.02
C PRO A 480 -9.90 -4.75 -10.61
N LYS A 481 -10.15 -6.03 -10.62
CA LYS A 481 -11.40 -6.66 -11.07
C LYS A 481 -12.33 -7.04 -9.93
N THR A 482 -11.81 -7.10 -8.69
CA THR A 482 -12.58 -7.47 -7.51
C THR A 482 -12.41 -6.44 -6.39
N ARG A 483 -13.39 -6.42 -5.45
CA ARG A 483 -13.30 -5.58 -4.24
C ARG A 483 -12.07 -5.92 -3.38
N LYS A 484 -11.67 -7.19 -3.32
CA LYS A 484 -10.49 -7.62 -2.56
C LYS A 484 -9.23 -6.98 -3.16
N GLN A 485 -9.06 -7.06 -4.48
CA GLN A 485 -7.94 -6.45 -5.20
C GLN A 485 -7.91 -4.92 -5.03
N LEU A 486 -9.06 -4.28 -5.14
CA LEU A 486 -9.17 -2.84 -4.93
C LEU A 486 -8.81 -2.44 -3.50
N ARG A 487 -9.26 -3.19 -2.49
CA ARG A 487 -8.88 -2.95 -1.09
C ARG A 487 -7.38 -3.13 -0.87
N SER A 488 -6.77 -4.14 -1.52
CA SER A 488 -5.32 -4.36 -1.48
C SER A 488 -4.56 -3.15 -2.06
N PHE A 489 -4.94 -2.68 -3.25
CA PHE A 489 -4.36 -1.49 -3.87
C PHE A 489 -4.48 -0.25 -2.96
N ILE A 490 -5.69 0.03 -2.47
CA ILE A 490 -5.92 1.16 -1.56
C ILE A 490 -5.11 1.02 -0.28
N GLY A 491 -4.95 -0.21 0.24
CA GLY A 491 -4.11 -0.49 1.41
C GLY A 491 -2.64 -0.12 1.18
N MET A 492 -2.08 -0.52 0.04
CA MET A 492 -0.69 -0.19 -0.33
C MET A 492 -0.49 1.32 -0.49
N VAL A 493 -1.42 2.00 -1.15
CA VAL A 493 -1.36 3.47 -1.29
C VAL A 493 -1.46 4.17 0.08
N ASN A 494 -2.33 3.67 0.96
CA ASN A 494 -2.52 4.24 2.29
C ASN A 494 -1.34 4.03 3.24
N TYR A 495 -0.46 3.08 2.96
CA TYR A 495 0.79 2.91 3.71
C TYR A 495 1.65 4.18 3.67
N TYR A 496 1.72 4.82 2.49
CA TYR A 496 2.44 6.07 2.26
C TYR A 496 1.51 7.30 2.27
N ARG A 497 0.42 7.27 3.03
CA ARG A 497 -0.68 8.26 2.94
C ARG A 497 -0.26 9.71 3.10
N ASN A 498 0.78 9.98 3.89
CA ASN A 498 1.27 11.32 4.18
C ASN A 498 2.25 11.84 3.11
N MET A 499 2.58 11.01 2.11
CA MET A 499 3.48 11.36 1.01
C MET A 499 2.75 11.82 -0.26
N TRP A 500 1.42 11.60 -0.33
CA TRP A 500 0.67 11.86 -1.54
C TRP A 500 -0.29 13.03 -1.37
N PRO A 501 -0.05 14.16 -2.08
CA PRO A 501 -1.05 15.22 -2.17
C PRO A 501 -2.33 14.68 -2.81
N GLN A 502 -3.48 15.23 -2.47
CA GLN A 502 -4.80 14.92 -3.06
C GLN A 502 -5.22 13.44 -3.07
N ARG A 503 -4.53 12.57 -2.36
CA ARG A 503 -4.76 11.13 -2.33
C ARG A 503 -6.24 10.76 -2.15
N SER A 504 -6.93 11.40 -1.20
CA SER A 504 -8.34 11.09 -0.92
C SER A 504 -9.27 11.46 -2.07
N HIS A 505 -8.96 12.50 -2.83
CA HIS A 505 -9.71 12.89 -4.01
C HIS A 505 -9.54 11.85 -5.11
N LEU A 506 -8.31 11.50 -5.43
CA LEU A 506 -8.00 10.49 -6.44
C LEU A 506 -8.60 9.13 -6.08
N LEU A 507 -8.56 8.74 -4.80
CA LEU A 507 -9.15 7.48 -4.35
C LEU A 507 -10.66 7.52 -4.13
N ALA A 508 -11.33 8.68 -4.18
CA ALA A 508 -12.76 8.80 -3.84
C ALA A 508 -13.68 7.92 -4.70
N PRO A 509 -13.54 7.84 -6.05
CA PRO A 509 -14.33 6.94 -6.88
C PRO A 509 -14.07 5.46 -6.54
N LEU A 510 -12.82 5.10 -6.28
CA LEU A 510 -12.38 3.75 -5.96
C LEU A 510 -12.84 3.31 -4.57
N SER A 511 -12.74 4.20 -3.58
CA SER A 511 -13.14 3.91 -2.20
C SER A 511 -14.63 3.57 -2.08
N SER A 512 -15.50 4.17 -2.90
CA SER A 512 -16.92 3.85 -2.89
C SER A 512 -17.21 2.40 -3.29
N LEU A 513 -16.42 1.84 -4.22
CA LEU A 513 -16.56 0.46 -4.68
C LEU A 513 -16.10 -0.60 -3.66
N THR A 514 -15.39 -0.19 -2.60
CA THR A 514 -14.97 -1.13 -1.54
C THR A 514 -16.11 -1.58 -0.65
N SER A 515 -17.25 -0.84 -0.63
CA SER A 515 -18.42 -1.16 0.16
C SER A 515 -19.18 -2.35 -0.42
N ALA A 516 -19.58 -3.30 0.44
CA ALA A 516 -20.44 -4.43 0.05
C ALA A 516 -21.83 -3.97 -0.44
N LYS A 517 -22.30 -2.78 -0.01
CA LYS A 517 -23.60 -2.23 -0.36
C LYS A 517 -23.67 -1.62 -1.76
N VAL A 518 -22.52 -1.34 -2.38
CA VAL A 518 -22.42 -0.73 -3.72
C VAL A 518 -22.22 -1.84 -4.74
N LYS A 519 -22.99 -1.85 -5.85
CA LYS A 519 -22.78 -2.79 -6.95
C LYS A 519 -21.36 -2.58 -7.52
N TRP A 520 -20.63 -3.66 -7.75
CA TRP A 520 -19.33 -3.58 -8.39
C TRP A 520 -19.51 -3.17 -9.86
N THR A 521 -19.07 -1.98 -10.20
CA THR A 521 -19.08 -1.46 -11.57
C THR A 521 -17.83 -0.62 -11.75
N TRP A 522 -16.87 -1.11 -12.52
CA TRP A 522 -15.66 -0.37 -12.85
C TRP A 522 -15.97 0.58 -14.00
N THR A 523 -15.99 1.86 -13.74
CA THR A 523 -16.29 2.92 -14.71
C THR A 523 -15.01 3.57 -15.21
N GLU A 524 -15.09 4.33 -16.30
CA GLU A 524 -13.97 5.12 -16.81
C GLU A 524 -13.40 6.08 -15.74
N LYS A 525 -14.27 6.66 -14.89
CA LYS A 525 -13.83 7.46 -13.73
C LYS A 525 -12.99 6.67 -12.75
N CYS A 526 -13.30 5.40 -12.54
CA CYS A 526 -12.50 4.53 -11.67
C CYS A 526 -11.15 4.22 -12.31
N GLN A 527 -11.12 3.97 -13.62
CA GLN A 527 -9.88 3.74 -14.37
C GLN A 527 -8.98 4.98 -14.32
N THR A 528 -9.52 6.14 -14.66
CA THR A 528 -8.78 7.42 -14.59
C THR A 528 -8.24 7.69 -13.18
N SER A 529 -9.05 7.45 -12.14
CA SER A 529 -8.62 7.60 -10.74
C SER A 529 -7.49 6.64 -10.38
N PHE A 530 -7.56 5.40 -10.85
CA PHE A 530 -6.53 4.39 -10.62
C PHE A 530 -5.21 4.78 -11.31
N ASP A 531 -5.27 5.18 -12.57
CA ASP A 531 -4.09 5.55 -13.37
C ASP A 531 -3.45 6.85 -12.85
N ASN A 532 -4.26 7.83 -12.45
CA ASN A 532 -3.76 9.07 -11.87
C ASN A 532 -3.09 8.83 -10.52
N MET A 533 -3.64 7.94 -9.69
CA MET A 533 -2.98 7.57 -8.43
C MET A 533 -1.64 6.89 -8.67
N LYS A 534 -1.54 6.01 -9.67
CA LYS A 534 -0.26 5.37 -10.06
C LYS A 534 0.74 6.42 -10.57
N LYS A 535 0.32 7.34 -11.43
CA LYS A 535 1.18 8.44 -11.90
C LYS A 535 1.69 9.32 -10.76
N LEU A 536 0.84 9.60 -9.78
CA LEU A 536 1.24 10.36 -8.59
C LEU A 536 2.31 9.61 -7.78
N ILE A 537 2.16 8.31 -7.61
CA ILE A 537 3.10 7.46 -6.86
C ILE A 537 4.44 7.33 -7.61
N ALA A 538 4.42 7.35 -8.95
CA ALA A 538 5.62 7.31 -9.78
C ALA A 538 6.50 8.57 -9.68
N LYS A 539 5.91 9.70 -9.25
CA LYS A 539 6.69 10.92 -9.00
C LYS A 539 7.49 10.76 -7.71
N GLU A 540 8.75 11.09 -7.76
CA GLU A 540 9.61 11.08 -6.57
C GLU A 540 9.14 12.18 -5.61
N THR A 541 8.55 11.78 -4.49
CA THR A 541 8.17 12.67 -3.40
C THR A 541 9.17 12.52 -2.27
N LEU A 542 9.96 13.56 -2.01
CA LEU A 542 10.85 13.65 -0.88
C LEU A 542 10.19 14.52 0.20
N LEU A 543 9.88 13.94 1.36
CA LEU A 543 9.44 14.70 2.53
C LEU A 543 10.64 15.06 3.38
N THR A 544 10.73 16.32 3.75
CA THR A 544 11.80 16.84 4.63
C THR A 544 11.52 16.45 6.08
N TYR A 545 12.57 16.22 6.86
CA TYR A 545 12.42 16.03 8.29
C TYR A 545 11.93 17.30 8.99
N PRO A 546 11.03 17.20 9.99
CA PRO A 546 10.64 18.35 10.80
C PRO A 546 11.86 18.91 11.53
N ASN A 547 12.00 20.23 11.55
CA ASN A 547 12.94 20.94 12.42
C ASN A 547 12.15 21.69 13.48
N PHE A 548 12.20 21.23 14.71
CA PHE A 548 11.41 21.78 15.81
C PHE A 548 11.85 23.17 16.28
N ASN A 549 12.99 23.66 15.79
CA ASN A 549 13.45 25.03 16.02
C ASN A 549 12.98 26.03 14.95
N LYS A 550 12.21 25.57 13.95
CA LYS A 550 11.68 26.38 12.85
C LYS A 550 10.17 26.40 12.86
N THR A 551 9.61 27.51 12.39
CA THR A 551 8.16 27.68 12.25
C THR A 551 7.58 26.66 11.24
N PHE A 552 6.46 26.05 11.60
CA PHE A 552 5.68 25.22 10.71
C PHE A 552 4.65 26.08 9.96
N GLU A 553 4.63 25.94 8.65
CA GLU A 553 3.64 26.58 7.78
C GLU A 553 2.63 25.53 7.34
N ILE A 554 1.35 25.79 7.59
CA ILE A 554 0.25 24.89 7.24
C ILE A 554 -0.65 25.59 6.24
N HIS A 555 -0.68 25.10 5.02
CA HIS A 555 -1.59 25.55 3.98
C HIS A 555 -2.81 24.63 3.96
N THR A 556 -3.99 25.16 4.28
CA THR A 556 -5.23 24.37 4.32
C THR A 556 -6.23 24.86 3.30
N ASP A 557 -7.04 23.93 2.80
CA ASP A 557 -8.18 24.20 1.93
C ASP A 557 -9.21 23.08 2.04
N ALA A 558 -10.48 23.40 1.76
CA ALA A 558 -11.56 22.44 1.83
C ALA A 558 -12.56 22.59 0.66
N SER A 559 -12.69 21.54 -0.11
CA SER A 559 -13.72 21.43 -1.14
C SER A 559 -15.06 20.91 -0.58
N LYS A 560 -16.08 20.79 -1.43
CA LYS A 560 -17.34 20.12 -1.07
C LYS A 560 -17.21 18.63 -0.78
N VAL A 561 -16.08 18.02 -1.13
CA VAL A 561 -15.89 16.57 -1.10
C VAL A 561 -14.79 16.14 -0.14
N GLN A 562 -13.78 16.99 0.06
CA GLN A 562 -12.59 16.62 0.85
C GLN A 562 -11.96 17.81 1.57
N LEU A 563 -11.13 17.48 2.53
CA LEU A 563 -10.18 18.37 3.22
C LEU A 563 -8.78 18.08 2.69
N GLY A 564 -7.97 19.12 2.53
CA GLY A 564 -6.58 19.04 2.11
C GLY A 564 -5.69 19.93 2.94
N ALA A 565 -4.45 19.52 3.23
CA ALA A 565 -3.43 20.38 3.80
C ALA A 565 -2.02 19.95 3.37
N CYS A 566 -1.10 20.91 3.35
CA CYS A 566 0.33 20.71 3.25
C CYS A 566 0.99 21.34 4.47
N ILE A 567 1.81 20.58 5.15
CA ILE A 567 2.68 21.06 6.23
C ILE A 567 4.06 21.23 5.64
N SER A 568 4.64 22.41 5.75
CA SER A 568 5.94 22.75 5.20
C SER A 568 6.78 23.57 6.18
N GLN A 569 8.06 23.60 5.93
CA GLN A 569 9.03 24.47 6.58
C GLN A 569 9.97 25.03 5.53
N GLU A 570 10.11 26.35 5.47
CA GLU A 570 10.96 27.03 4.47
C GLU A 570 10.66 26.57 3.03
N GLY A 571 9.37 26.36 2.71
CA GLY A 571 8.92 25.92 1.39
C GLY A 571 9.16 24.44 1.06
N LYS A 572 9.68 23.63 1.99
CA LYS A 572 9.87 22.19 1.80
C LYS A 572 8.73 21.42 2.47
N PRO A 573 8.09 20.44 1.80
CA PRO A 573 7.02 19.68 2.40
C PRO A 573 7.55 18.72 3.46
N VAL A 574 6.88 18.73 4.61
CA VAL A 574 7.08 17.81 5.72
C VAL A 574 6.04 16.69 5.68
N ALA A 575 4.80 17.02 5.38
CA ALA A 575 3.71 16.07 5.27
C ALA A 575 2.53 16.62 4.46
N PHE A 576 1.78 15.72 3.85
CA PHE A 576 0.51 16.03 3.20
C PHE A 576 -0.65 15.41 3.97
N TYR A 577 -1.73 16.14 4.08
CA TYR A 577 -3.00 15.67 4.64
C TYR A 577 -4.08 15.65 3.56
N SER A 578 -4.87 14.60 3.54
CA SER A 578 -5.99 14.50 2.64
C SER A 578 -7.04 13.55 3.21
N ARG A 579 -8.28 14.04 3.40
CA ARG A 579 -9.40 13.27 3.95
C ARG A 579 -10.71 13.57 3.23
N LYS A 580 -11.44 12.54 2.83
CA LYS A 580 -12.79 12.66 2.28
C LYS A 580 -13.79 13.06 3.37
N LEU A 581 -14.69 14.00 3.06
CA LEU A 581 -15.79 14.39 3.93
C LEU A 581 -16.84 13.27 4.03
N ASN A 582 -17.41 13.10 5.23
CA ASN A 582 -18.56 12.23 5.41
C ASN A 582 -19.86 12.91 4.92
N PRO A 583 -20.99 12.19 4.72
CA PRO A 583 -22.24 12.76 4.18
C PRO A 583 -22.81 13.92 5.01
N ALA A 584 -22.55 13.96 6.33
CA ALA A 584 -22.97 15.08 7.17
C ALA A 584 -22.07 16.31 6.95
N GLN A 585 -20.77 16.10 6.85
CA GLN A 585 -19.76 17.15 6.65
C GLN A 585 -19.84 17.82 5.27
N THR A 586 -20.29 17.10 4.23
CA THR A 586 -20.51 17.69 2.90
C THR A 586 -21.57 18.79 2.90
N ARG A 587 -22.46 18.81 3.91
CA ARG A 587 -23.51 19.82 4.10
C ARG A 587 -23.05 21.03 4.90
N TYR A 588 -21.83 21.03 5.43
CA TYR A 588 -21.27 22.15 6.16
C TYR A 588 -21.08 23.36 5.26
N THR A 589 -21.17 24.54 5.82
CA THR A 589 -20.83 25.79 5.12
C THR A 589 -19.37 25.78 4.68
N THR A 590 -19.01 26.63 3.74
CA THR A 590 -17.61 26.73 3.28
C THR A 590 -16.68 27.06 4.45
N THR A 591 -17.07 28.06 5.27
CA THR A 591 -16.31 28.45 6.47
C THR A 591 -16.14 27.29 7.46
N GLU A 592 -17.19 26.49 7.70
CA GLU A 592 -17.11 25.32 8.58
C GLU A 592 -16.19 24.23 8.02
N ARG A 593 -16.17 24.04 6.71
CA ARG A 593 -15.29 23.06 6.07
C ARG A 593 -13.81 23.48 6.11
N GLU A 594 -13.55 24.76 5.86
CA GLU A 594 -12.20 25.33 6.00
C GLU A 594 -11.67 25.19 7.43
N LEU A 595 -12.49 25.60 8.42
CA LEU A 595 -12.14 25.44 9.82
C LEU A 595 -11.92 23.96 10.19
N LEU A 596 -12.77 23.07 9.66
CA LEU A 596 -12.62 21.62 9.87
C LEU A 596 -11.31 21.09 9.26
N SER A 597 -10.85 21.64 8.12
CA SER A 597 -9.57 21.25 7.53
C SER A 597 -8.41 21.58 8.48
N ILE A 598 -8.42 22.76 9.08
CA ILE A 598 -7.42 23.14 10.08
C ILE A 598 -7.46 22.18 11.29
N VAL A 599 -8.65 21.99 11.88
CA VAL A 599 -8.84 21.13 13.07
C VAL A 599 -8.35 19.70 12.82
N GLU A 600 -8.74 19.12 11.72
CA GLU A 600 -8.40 17.73 11.43
C GLU A 600 -6.91 17.56 11.07
N THR A 601 -6.30 18.56 10.43
CA THR A 601 -4.85 18.60 10.19
C THR A 601 -4.07 18.68 11.50
N LEU A 602 -4.46 19.59 12.40
CA LEU A 602 -3.83 19.72 13.72
C LEU A 602 -4.00 18.44 14.57
N LYS A 603 -5.14 17.75 14.47
CA LYS A 603 -5.34 16.45 15.14
C LYS A 603 -4.45 15.34 14.60
N GLU A 604 -4.36 15.21 13.29
CA GLU A 604 -3.58 14.15 12.64
C GLU A 604 -2.08 14.30 12.95
N PHE A 605 -1.59 15.53 12.98
CA PHE A 605 -0.18 15.85 13.19
C PHE A 605 0.12 16.43 14.57
N ARG A 606 -0.73 16.12 15.57
CA ARG A 606 -0.57 16.60 16.93
C ARG A 606 0.83 16.39 17.49
N ASN A 607 1.46 15.27 17.15
CA ASN A 607 2.76 14.87 17.68
C ASN A 607 3.90 15.81 17.30
N ILE A 608 3.77 16.50 16.15
CA ILE A 608 4.82 17.42 15.65
C ILE A 608 4.40 18.88 15.73
N LEU A 609 3.11 19.18 15.91
CA LEU A 609 2.62 20.55 15.84
C LEU A 609 2.31 21.14 17.23
N LEU A 610 1.96 20.31 18.21
CA LEU A 610 1.60 20.82 19.52
C LEU A 610 2.81 21.43 20.24
N GLY A 611 2.67 22.70 20.69
CA GLY A 611 3.74 23.43 21.35
C GLY A 611 4.78 24.04 20.42
N GLN A 612 4.57 23.98 19.10
CA GLN A 612 5.44 24.58 18.09
C GLN A 612 4.92 25.94 17.61
N GLN A 613 5.80 26.73 17.00
CA GLN A 613 5.37 27.93 16.28
C GLN A 613 4.71 27.50 14.96
N ILE A 614 3.44 27.89 14.79
CA ILE A 614 2.62 27.47 13.65
C ILE A 614 2.02 28.70 12.98
N ILE A 615 2.17 28.80 11.67
CA ILE A 615 1.45 29.72 10.82
C ILE A 615 0.47 28.91 9.97
N VAL A 616 -0.81 29.23 10.03
CA VAL A 616 -1.84 28.60 9.20
C VAL A 616 -2.31 29.56 8.13
N HIS A 617 -2.08 29.19 6.89
CA HIS A 617 -2.52 29.92 5.73
C HIS A 617 -3.89 29.42 5.27
N THR A 618 -4.87 30.29 5.18
CA THR A 618 -6.25 30.00 4.73
C THR A 618 -6.74 31.08 3.77
N ASP A 619 -7.52 30.69 2.77
CA ASP A 619 -8.14 31.61 1.83
C ASP A 619 -9.47 32.20 2.34
N HIS A 620 -9.81 31.92 3.59
CA HIS A 620 -11.07 32.34 4.19
C HIS A 620 -10.86 33.44 5.27
N ALA A 621 -10.97 34.70 4.88
CA ALA A 621 -10.78 35.85 5.77
C ALA A 621 -11.62 35.78 7.06
N ASN A 622 -12.82 35.21 7.01
CA ASN A 622 -13.68 35.06 8.17
C ASN A 622 -13.09 34.20 9.31
N LEU A 623 -12.12 33.35 9.00
CA LEU A 623 -11.47 32.51 10.03
C LEU A 623 -10.47 33.28 10.90
N THR A 624 -10.02 34.43 10.43
CA THR A 624 -9.14 35.34 11.19
C THR A 624 -9.91 36.21 12.18
N TYR A 625 -11.25 36.31 12.07
CA TYR A 625 -12.10 37.07 12.99
C TYR A 625 -12.58 36.24 14.18
N LYS A 626 -12.80 36.91 15.32
CA LYS A 626 -13.14 36.25 16.61
C LYS A 626 -14.62 35.97 16.82
N ASN A 627 -15.52 36.36 15.94
CA ASN A 627 -16.97 36.24 16.13
C ASN A 627 -17.56 35.04 15.40
N PHE A 628 -18.05 34.06 16.13
CA PHE A 628 -18.64 32.84 15.57
C PHE A 628 -20.02 32.54 16.23
N ASN A 629 -21.01 32.25 15.40
CA ASN A 629 -22.41 32.10 15.82
C ASN A 629 -22.87 30.65 16.03
N SER A 630 -21.95 29.66 16.05
CA SER A 630 -22.30 28.25 16.19
C SER A 630 -21.45 27.56 17.25
N ASP A 631 -22.09 26.80 18.18
CA ASP A 631 -21.40 26.01 19.21
C ASP A 631 -20.36 25.06 18.70
N ARG A 632 -20.54 24.55 17.46
CA ARG A 632 -19.57 23.66 16.80
C ARG A 632 -18.31 24.43 16.44
N VAL A 633 -18.48 25.59 15.82
CA VAL A 633 -17.39 26.48 15.40
C VAL A 633 -16.63 26.97 16.61
N MET A 634 -17.34 27.31 17.70
CA MET A 634 -16.72 27.71 18.97
C MET A 634 -15.81 26.59 19.52
N ARG A 635 -16.31 25.35 19.57
CA ARG A 635 -15.50 24.19 20.05
C ARG A 635 -14.27 23.94 19.19
N TRP A 636 -14.39 24.06 17.88
CA TRP A 636 -13.25 23.93 16.98
C TRP A 636 -12.24 25.05 17.16
N ARG A 637 -12.71 26.25 17.38
CA ARG A 637 -11.84 27.38 17.66
C ARG A 637 -11.06 27.19 18.96
N LEU A 638 -11.73 26.78 20.03
CA LEU A 638 -11.06 26.44 21.29
C LEU A 638 -9.99 25.35 21.12
N PHE A 639 -10.28 24.36 20.29
CA PHE A 639 -9.30 23.33 19.95
C PHE A 639 -8.09 23.90 19.18
N ILE A 640 -8.31 24.82 18.25
CA ILE A 640 -7.21 25.49 17.50
C ILE A 640 -6.38 26.35 18.44
N GLU A 641 -7.01 27.05 19.39
CA GLU A 641 -6.30 27.87 20.37
C GLU A 641 -5.35 27.06 21.28
N GLU A 642 -5.55 25.75 21.44
CA GLU A 642 -4.61 24.85 22.13
C GLU A 642 -3.23 24.85 21.48
N TYR A 643 -3.16 25.10 20.17
CA TYR A 643 -1.92 25.16 19.39
C TYR A 643 -1.42 26.58 19.23
N SER A 644 -2.20 27.60 19.58
CA SER A 644 -1.89 29.02 19.43
C SER A 644 -1.33 29.42 18.06
N PRO A 645 -1.92 28.97 16.93
CA PRO A 645 -1.37 29.25 15.61
C PRO A 645 -1.65 30.70 15.21
N ASP A 646 -0.71 31.29 14.46
CA ASP A 646 -0.95 32.54 13.73
C ASP A 646 -1.79 32.26 12.48
N LEU A 647 -3.04 32.71 12.44
CA LEU A 647 -3.94 32.50 11.32
C LEU A 647 -3.79 33.65 10.32
N GLN A 648 -3.23 33.38 9.18
CA GLN A 648 -2.98 34.35 8.12
C GLN A 648 -3.93 34.14 6.94
N TYR A 649 -4.60 35.20 6.56
CA TYR A 649 -5.39 35.20 5.34
C TYR A 649 -4.47 35.35 4.13
N ILE A 650 -4.53 34.38 3.21
CA ILE A 650 -3.96 34.49 1.88
C ILE A 650 -5.09 34.51 0.84
N LYS A 651 -4.99 35.42 -0.15
CA LYS A 651 -5.94 35.35 -1.25
C LYS A 651 -5.82 34.00 -1.93
N GLY A 652 -6.98 33.40 -2.32
CA GLY A 652 -7.01 32.08 -2.96
C GLY A 652 -6.08 31.93 -4.16
N GLU A 653 -5.80 33.03 -4.85
CA GLU A 653 -4.80 33.09 -5.94
C GLU A 653 -3.36 32.87 -5.46
N ASN A 654 -3.06 33.14 -4.19
CA ASN A 654 -1.75 32.94 -3.58
C ASN A 654 -1.69 31.65 -2.72
N ASN A 655 -2.85 31.06 -2.40
CA ASN A 655 -2.92 29.77 -1.73
C ASN A 655 -2.85 28.60 -2.74
N VAL A 656 -1.99 28.75 -3.74
CA VAL A 656 -1.87 27.82 -4.89
C VAL A 656 -1.59 26.39 -4.43
N VAL A 657 -0.84 26.24 -3.34
CA VAL A 657 -0.52 24.94 -2.74
C VAL A 657 -1.77 24.24 -2.20
N ALA A 658 -2.57 24.95 -1.41
CA ALA A 658 -3.77 24.36 -0.80
C ALA A 658 -4.93 24.27 -1.80
N ASP A 659 -5.08 25.23 -2.69
CA ASP A 659 -6.11 25.21 -3.75
C ASP A 659 -5.87 24.05 -4.73
N ALA A 660 -4.63 23.78 -5.12
CA ALA A 660 -4.25 22.59 -5.87
C ALA A 660 -4.54 21.29 -5.11
N LEU A 661 -4.50 21.31 -3.76
CA LEU A 661 -4.83 20.14 -2.92
C LEU A 661 -6.35 19.91 -2.79
N SER A 662 -7.19 20.91 -2.94
CA SER A 662 -8.64 20.82 -2.74
C SER A 662 -9.45 20.76 -4.02
N ARG A 663 -8.98 21.36 -5.12
CA ARG A 663 -9.72 21.58 -6.36
C ARG A 663 -9.03 20.94 -7.56
N LEU A 664 -9.18 19.64 -7.79
CA LEU A 664 -8.96 19.12 -9.15
C LEU A 664 -10.29 19.03 -9.91
N PRO A 665 -10.33 19.54 -11.15
CA PRO A 665 -11.50 19.40 -11.99
C PRO A 665 -11.81 17.93 -12.27
N GLN A 666 -13.07 17.59 -12.33
CA GLN A 666 -13.55 16.22 -12.71
C GLN A 666 -13.29 15.88 -14.19
N GLN A 667 -12.58 16.70 -14.96
CA GLN A 667 -12.31 16.49 -16.39
C GLN A 667 -10.83 16.62 -16.71
N SER A 668 -10.33 15.62 -17.39
CA SER A 668 -9.12 15.47 -18.21
C SER A 668 -8.26 16.73 -18.47
N ILE A 669 -7.51 17.16 -17.49
CA ILE A 669 -6.24 17.87 -17.72
C ILE A 669 -5.17 16.82 -17.41
N SER A 670 -4.14 16.73 -18.26
CA SER A 670 -3.06 15.78 -17.97
C SER A 670 -2.56 16.05 -16.56
N CYS A 671 -2.63 15.05 -15.67
CA CYS A 671 -2.22 15.16 -14.28
C CYS A 671 -0.77 15.63 -14.12
N GLN A 672 -0.01 15.60 -15.22
CA GLN A 672 1.39 15.95 -15.27
C GLN A 672 1.59 17.45 -15.06
N ASP A 673 0.79 18.27 -15.76
CA ASP A 673 0.99 19.74 -15.75
C ASP A 673 0.58 20.39 -14.41
N SER A 674 -0.47 19.86 -13.76
CA SER A 674 -0.94 20.39 -12.47
C SER A 674 -0.07 19.97 -11.28
N LEU A 675 0.54 18.76 -11.35
CA LEU A 675 1.41 18.27 -10.29
C LEU A 675 2.84 18.80 -10.39
N ASP A 676 3.35 18.98 -11.62
CA ASP A 676 4.66 19.61 -11.84
C ASP A 676 4.63 21.07 -11.40
N SER A 677 3.51 21.77 -11.60
CA SER A 677 3.32 23.10 -11.05
C SER A 677 3.25 23.13 -9.52
N PHE A 678 2.62 22.10 -8.91
CA PHE A 678 2.56 21.97 -7.46
C PHE A 678 3.94 21.80 -6.83
N TYR A 679 4.76 20.87 -7.35
CA TYR A 679 6.12 20.67 -6.84
C TYR A 679 7.04 21.83 -7.13
N SER A 680 6.91 22.47 -8.29
CA SER A 680 7.68 23.68 -8.62
C SER A 680 7.30 24.88 -7.77
N ILE A 681 6.05 24.97 -7.30
CA ILE A 681 5.61 26.07 -6.42
C ILE A 681 6.15 25.88 -4.99
N VAL A 682 6.15 24.64 -4.48
CA VAL A 682 6.73 24.34 -3.17
C VAL A 682 8.25 24.58 -3.16
N GLU A 683 8.93 24.34 -4.29
CA GLU A 683 10.36 24.65 -4.46
C GLU A 683 10.66 26.13 -4.74
N CYS A 684 9.75 26.84 -5.44
CA CYS A 684 9.97 28.24 -5.84
C CYS A 684 9.93 29.25 -4.71
N HIS A 685 9.39 28.92 -3.52
CA HIS A 685 9.45 29.86 -2.38
C HIS A 685 10.87 30.08 -1.81
N LYS A 686 11.88 29.37 -2.32
CA LYS A 686 13.29 29.54 -1.89
C LYS A 686 14.23 30.17 -2.89
N SER A 687 13.83 30.35 -4.12
CA SER A 687 14.72 31.00 -5.10
C SER A 687 14.37 32.45 -5.25
N ASP A 688 15.33 33.27 -4.87
CA ASP A 688 15.40 34.72 -5.17
C ASP A 688 14.74 35.11 -6.49
N HIS A 689 13.95 36.16 -6.38
CA HIS A 689 13.60 37.07 -7.45
C HIS A 689 14.36 36.91 -8.78
N LYS A 690 13.77 36.20 -9.72
CA LYS A 690 13.94 36.26 -11.16
C LYS A 690 13.77 34.90 -11.82
N LYS A 691 12.54 34.41 -11.92
CA LYS A 691 12.11 33.57 -13.06
C LYS A 691 10.62 33.82 -13.33
N THR A 692 10.34 34.29 -14.49
CA THR A 692 9.00 34.45 -15.07
C THR A 692 8.26 33.12 -15.00
N LEU A 693 7.05 33.13 -14.42
CA LEU A 693 6.10 32.00 -14.46
C LEU A 693 5.91 31.54 -15.91
N PRO A 694 5.74 30.24 -16.17
CA PRO A 694 5.39 29.73 -17.50
C PRO A 694 4.10 30.39 -18.01
N HIS A 695 4.08 30.74 -19.27
CA HIS A 695 3.05 31.54 -19.96
C HIS A 695 1.62 31.01 -19.95
N ASP A 696 1.37 29.80 -19.40
CA ASP A 696 0.09 29.07 -19.59
C ASP A 696 -0.86 29.07 -18.38
N PHE A 697 -0.50 29.70 -17.27
CA PHE A 697 -1.29 29.61 -16.02
C PHE A 697 -2.44 30.60 -15.87
N TYR A 698 -2.26 31.81 -16.36
CA TYR A 698 -3.32 32.83 -16.44
C TYR A 698 -3.10 33.69 -17.69
N PRO A 699 -4.15 33.85 -18.52
CA PRO A 699 -3.97 34.48 -19.84
C PRO A 699 -3.58 35.96 -19.80
N LEU A 700 -3.59 36.57 -18.62
CA LEU A 700 -3.38 38.03 -18.47
C LEU A 700 -2.32 38.31 -17.40
N SER A 701 -1.04 38.27 -17.77
CA SER A 701 -0.02 38.93 -16.93
C SER A 701 -0.20 40.46 -17.00
N TYR A 702 0.14 41.17 -15.94
CA TYR A 702 0.10 42.63 -15.93
C TYR A 702 0.93 43.24 -17.07
N VAL A 703 1.98 42.55 -17.52
CA VAL A 703 2.80 42.94 -18.68
C VAL A 703 2.01 42.86 -19.98
N HIS A 704 1.27 41.79 -20.19
CA HIS A 704 0.44 41.62 -21.38
C HIS A 704 -0.70 42.63 -21.41
N LEU A 705 -1.36 42.86 -20.26
CA LEU A 705 -2.42 43.86 -20.14
C LEU A 705 -1.91 45.24 -20.40
N GLU A 706 -0.81 45.66 -19.79
CA GLU A 706 -0.19 46.98 -20.00
C GLU A 706 0.18 47.18 -21.46
N THR A 707 0.84 46.18 -22.07
CA THR A 707 1.27 46.25 -23.48
C THR A 707 0.07 46.36 -24.42
N ALA A 708 -0.97 45.55 -24.15
CA ALA A 708 -2.19 45.56 -24.95
C ALA A 708 -3.00 46.85 -24.75
N GLN A 709 -3.10 47.37 -23.52
CA GLN A 709 -3.75 48.67 -23.24
C GLN A 709 -3.02 49.84 -23.91
N LYS A 710 -1.67 49.85 -23.91
CA LYS A 710 -0.86 50.82 -24.60
C LYS A 710 -0.99 50.77 -26.12
N ARG A 711 -1.36 49.65 -26.70
CA ARG A 711 -1.60 49.47 -28.15
C ARG A 711 -3.02 49.77 -28.58
N ASP A 712 -3.99 49.85 -27.66
CA ASP A 712 -5.39 50.10 -27.97
C ASP A 712 -5.70 51.59 -28.16
N PRO A 713 -6.00 52.07 -29.41
CA PRO A 713 -6.22 53.47 -29.66
C PRO A 713 -7.49 54.02 -29.00
N GLN A 714 -8.50 53.15 -28.75
CA GLN A 714 -9.77 53.56 -28.16
C GLN A 714 -9.60 53.84 -26.67
N LEU A 715 -8.80 53.02 -25.99
CA LEU A 715 -8.50 53.19 -24.56
C LEU A 715 -7.62 54.42 -24.33
N LYS A 716 -6.67 54.72 -25.23
CA LYS A 716 -5.90 55.96 -25.18
C LYS A 716 -6.78 57.20 -25.29
N LYS A 717 -7.71 57.24 -26.27
CA LYS A 717 -8.66 58.34 -26.41
C LYS A 717 -9.59 58.47 -25.19
N ALA A 718 -10.01 57.39 -24.59
CA ALA A 718 -10.89 57.39 -23.44
C ALA A 718 -10.21 57.96 -22.16
N LEU A 719 -8.91 57.85 -22.02
CA LEU A 719 -8.14 58.41 -20.88
C LEU A 719 -8.03 59.95 -20.95
N PHE A 720 -8.09 60.54 -22.15
CA PHE A 720 -7.98 61.97 -22.33
C PHE A 720 -9.30 62.73 -22.18
N ASN A 721 -10.42 62.04 -22.00
CA ASN A 721 -11.73 62.67 -21.87
C ASN A 721 -12.00 63.02 -20.39
N LYS A 722 -12.20 64.29 -20.07
CA LYS A 722 -12.33 64.84 -18.70
C LYS A 722 -13.53 64.25 -17.89
N ASP A 723 -14.55 63.69 -18.56
CA ASP A 723 -15.73 63.10 -17.94
C ASP A 723 -15.64 61.59 -17.79
N CYS A 724 -14.46 61.02 -17.92
CA CYS A 724 -14.31 59.59 -18.05
C CYS A 724 -13.98 58.91 -16.71
N LYS A 725 -14.72 57.81 -16.45
CA LYS A 725 -14.47 56.96 -15.27
C LYS A 725 -13.26 56.04 -15.42
N TYR A 726 -12.44 56.21 -16.46
CA TYR A 726 -11.19 55.48 -16.67
C TYR A 726 -10.06 56.16 -15.93
N GLN A 727 -9.29 55.41 -15.14
CA GLN A 727 -8.16 55.92 -14.33
C GLN A 727 -6.96 54.99 -14.47
N LEU A 728 -5.76 55.53 -14.43
CA LEU A 728 -4.55 54.77 -14.28
C LEU A 728 -4.37 54.40 -12.82
N LYS A 729 -4.09 53.10 -12.53
CA LYS A 729 -3.79 52.60 -11.20
C LYS A 729 -2.56 51.72 -11.22
N ASP A 730 -1.72 51.88 -10.21
CA ASP A 730 -0.53 51.08 -10.06
C ASP A 730 -0.82 49.78 -9.36
N PHE A 731 -0.37 48.71 -10.00
CA PHE A 731 -0.45 47.36 -9.47
C PHE A 731 0.95 46.84 -9.17
N HIS A 732 1.16 46.36 -7.95
CA HIS A 732 2.43 45.83 -7.49
C HIS A 732 2.36 44.32 -7.51
N GLY A 733 3.21 43.66 -8.29
CA GLY A 733 3.30 42.21 -8.34
C GLY A 733 4.70 41.76 -8.74
N GLY A 734 5.29 40.85 -8.00
CA GLY A 734 6.63 40.31 -8.29
C GLY A 734 7.74 41.33 -8.27
N GLY A 735 7.66 42.39 -7.40
CA GLY A 735 8.69 43.43 -7.28
C GLY A 735 8.66 44.52 -8.39
N ILE A 736 7.68 44.46 -9.28
CA ILE A 736 7.52 45.43 -10.37
C ILE A 736 6.19 46.17 -10.23
N SER A 737 6.21 47.52 -10.22
CA SER A 737 5.01 48.34 -10.30
C SER A 737 4.62 48.56 -11.76
N ARG A 738 3.33 48.40 -12.09
CA ARG A 738 2.79 48.61 -13.43
C ARG A 738 1.51 49.40 -13.38
N SER A 739 1.40 50.43 -14.23
CA SER A 739 0.24 51.30 -14.33
C SER A 739 -0.74 50.74 -15.37
N LEU A 740 -1.92 50.31 -14.91
CA LEU A 740 -2.99 49.76 -15.75
C LEU A 740 -4.22 50.68 -15.79
N ILE A 741 -4.87 50.73 -16.95
CA ILE A 741 -6.13 51.45 -17.12
C ILE A 741 -7.25 50.68 -16.43
N CYS A 742 -7.94 51.30 -15.49
CA CYS A 742 -9.07 50.78 -14.74
C CYS A 742 -10.35 51.60 -14.96
N TYR A 743 -11.48 50.94 -14.87
CA TYR A 743 -12.82 51.50 -14.82
C TYR A 743 -13.53 51.11 -13.54
N ASN A 744 -13.89 52.03 -12.68
CA ASN A 744 -14.50 51.73 -11.37
C ASN A 744 -13.73 50.67 -10.58
N ASN A 745 -12.43 50.82 -10.45
CA ASN A 745 -11.52 49.89 -9.77
C ASN A 745 -11.33 48.50 -10.43
N LYS A 746 -11.88 48.25 -11.61
CA LYS A 746 -11.73 47.00 -12.37
C LYS A 746 -10.75 47.26 -13.55
N ILE A 747 -9.84 46.30 -13.78
CA ILE A 747 -8.88 46.42 -14.88
C ILE A 747 -9.61 46.31 -16.22
N VAL A 748 -9.36 47.25 -17.12
CA VAL A 748 -9.98 47.23 -18.44
C VAL A 748 -9.25 46.28 -19.38
N VAL A 749 -10.00 45.34 -19.95
CA VAL A 749 -9.47 44.35 -20.89
C VAL A 749 -9.60 44.85 -22.33
N PRO A 750 -8.45 45.07 -23.04
CA PRO A 750 -8.46 45.47 -24.44
C PRO A 750 -9.16 44.44 -25.34
N LYS A 751 -9.77 44.92 -26.45
CA LYS A 751 -10.62 44.12 -27.36
C LYS A 751 -9.93 42.81 -27.81
N GLN A 752 -8.65 42.85 -28.08
CA GLN A 752 -7.88 41.69 -28.54
C GLN A 752 -7.74 40.56 -27.51
N LEU A 753 -7.91 40.88 -26.22
CA LEU A 753 -7.77 39.88 -25.12
C LEU A 753 -9.11 39.38 -24.56
N GLN A 754 -10.24 40.06 -24.91
CA GLN A 754 -11.55 39.77 -24.33
C GLN A 754 -12.01 38.33 -24.58
N LYS A 755 -11.88 37.83 -25.82
CA LYS A 755 -12.25 36.47 -26.16
C LYS A 755 -11.43 35.43 -25.38
N HIS A 756 -10.14 35.69 -25.25
CA HIS A 756 -9.22 34.81 -24.52
C HIS A 756 -9.56 34.75 -23.03
N VAL A 757 -9.95 35.87 -22.43
CA VAL A 757 -10.43 35.94 -21.04
C VAL A 757 -11.71 35.16 -20.87
N ILE A 758 -12.72 35.33 -21.75
CA ILE A 758 -13.98 34.60 -21.65
C ILE A 758 -13.72 33.07 -21.78
N ASP A 759 -12.90 32.71 -22.77
CA ASP A 759 -12.53 31.33 -23.04
C ASP A 759 -11.91 30.66 -21.80
N TRP A 760 -10.89 31.34 -21.24
CA TRP A 760 -10.21 30.82 -20.05
C TRP A 760 -11.13 30.67 -18.84
N TYR A 761 -11.90 31.71 -18.48
CA TYR A 761 -12.82 31.67 -17.36
C TYR A 761 -13.94 30.64 -17.57
N HIS A 762 -14.48 30.54 -18.77
CA HIS A 762 -15.54 29.59 -19.07
C HIS A 762 -15.07 28.14 -19.03
N ILE A 763 -13.89 27.84 -19.56
CA ILE A 763 -13.30 26.51 -19.55
C ILE A 763 -12.83 26.15 -18.13
N THR A 764 -12.08 27.02 -17.48
CA THR A 764 -11.50 26.81 -16.17
C THR A 764 -12.55 26.62 -15.06
N LEU A 765 -13.69 27.32 -15.16
CA LEU A 765 -14.80 27.17 -14.24
C LEU A 765 -15.78 26.05 -14.63
N CYS A 766 -15.38 25.15 -15.55
CA CYS A 766 -16.17 24.00 -16.00
C CYS A 766 -17.51 24.39 -16.63
N HIS A 767 -17.47 25.29 -17.59
CA HIS A 767 -18.60 25.71 -18.41
C HIS A 767 -19.79 26.26 -17.60
N PRO A 768 -19.60 27.29 -16.74
CA PRO A 768 -20.70 27.88 -15.99
C PRO A 768 -21.67 28.61 -16.90
N GLY A 769 -22.90 28.82 -16.40
CA GLY A 769 -23.89 29.64 -17.11
C GLY A 769 -23.46 31.10 -17.22
N ILE A 770 -24.18 31.86 -18.09
CA ILE A 770 -23.90 33.27 -18.45
C ILE A 770 -23.71 34.12 -17.20
N ASN A 771 -24.68 34.11 -16.26
CA ASN A 771 -24.62 34.96 -15.07
C ASN A 771 -23.39 34.68 -14.19
N ARG A 772 -23.05 33.41 -13.99
CA ARG A 772 -21.91 33.05 -13.17
C ARG A 772 -20.56 33.39 -13.83
N THR A 773 -20.48 33.25 -15.15
CA THR A 773 -19.28 33.65 -15.91
C THR A 773 -19.08 35.16 -15.82
N GLU A 774 -20.16 35.91 -16.05
CA GLU A 774 -20.14 37.36 -15.96
C GLU A 774 -19.77 37.88 -14.55
N GLU A 775 -20.42 37.29 -13.52
CA GLU A 775 -20.21 37.66 -12.13
C GLU A 775 -18.75 37.45 -11.71
N THR A 776 -18.17 36.32 -12.10
CA THR A 776 -16.77 36.01 -11.78
C THR A 776 -15.79 36.94 -12.49
N ILE A 777 -15.95 37.16 -13.81
CA ILE A 777 -15.07 38.03 -14.57
C ILE A 777 -15.21 39.47 -14.08
N SER A 778 -16.44 39.93 -13.83
CA SER A 778 -16.74 41.32 -13.44
C SER A 778 -16.24 41.70 -12.05
N GLN A 779 -15.77 40.77 -11.23
CA GLN A 779 -15.14 41.08 -9.94
C GLN A 779 -13.88 41.93 -10.11
N HIS A 780 -13.07 41.64 -11.11
CA HIS A 780 -11.73 42.26 -11.29
C HIS A 780 -11.51 42.87 -12.65
N LEU A 781 -12.27 42.46 -13.65
CA LEU A 781 -12.10 42.86 -15.04
C LEU A 781 -13.35 43.58 -15.56
N PHE A 782 -13.15 44.46 -16.55
CA PHE A 782 -14.23 45.18 -17.15
C PHE A 782 -13.93 45.48 -18.64
N TRP A 783 -14.98 45.44 -19.47
CA TRP A 783 -15.00 46.03 -20.81
C TRP A 783 -16.45 46.29 -21.26
N PRO A 784 -16.66 47.27 -22.18
CA PRO A 784 -18.00 47.56 -22.68
C PRO A 784 -18.63 46.32 -23.39
N LYS A 785 -19.94 46.09 -23.19
CA LYS A 785 -20.70 44.93 -23.75
C LYS A 785 -20.18 43.54 -23.34
N MET A 786 -19.57 43.46 -22.18
CA MET A 786 -19.03 42.19 -21.64
C MET A 786 -20.11 41.09 -21.56
N ARG A 787 -21.30 41.42 -21.05
CA ARG A 787 -22.43 40.49 -20.91
C ARG A 787 -22.86 39.88 -22.26
N ASP A 788 -22.94 40.72 -23.31
CA ASP A 788 -23.36 40.28 -24.64
C ASP A 788 -22.35 39.29 -25.24
N GLN A 789 -21.06 39.56 -25.05
CA GLN A 789 -20.00 38.72 -25.55
C GLN A 789 -19.96 37.36 -24.78
N ILE A 790 -20.13 37.41 -23.47
CA ILE A 790 -20.21 36.20 -22.63
C ILE A 790 -21.44 35.37 -23.03
N THR A 791 -22.59 36.02 -23.26
CA THR A 791 -23.83 35.35 -23.70
C THR A 791 -23.63 34.64 -25.03
N THR A 792 -23.07 35.32 -26.00
CA THR A 792 -22.76 34.77 -27.32
C THR A 792 -21.80 33.59 -27.20
N TYR A 793 -20.74 33.75 -26.42
CA TYR A 793 -19.74 32.67 -26.20
C TYR A 793 -20.35 31.43 -25.56
N VAL A 794 -21.11 31.59 -24.47
CA VAL A 794 -21.73 30.46 -23.74
C VAL A 794 -22.78 29.75 -24.59
N GLN A 795 -23.54 30.53 -25.40
CA GLN A 795 -24.54 29.96 -26.33
C GLN A 795 -23.89 29.17 -27.47
N THR A 796 -22.73 29.54 -27.93
CA THR A 796 -21.99 28.86 -29.01
C THR A 796 -21.02 27.80 -28.55
N CYS A 797 -20.83 27.62 -27.23
CA CYS A 797 -19.91 26.63 -26.68
C CYS A 797 -20.38 25.19 -26.95
N PRO A 798 -19.57 24.35 -27.65
CA PRO A 798 -19.97 23.00 -28.00
C PRO A 798 -20.24 22.09 -26.76
N SER A 799 -19.50 22.30 -25.69
CA SER A 799 -19.66 21.54 -24.44
C SER A 799 -20.97 21.91 -23.71
N CYS A 800 -21.32 23.21 -23.70
CA CYS A 800 -22.59 23.67 -23.11
C CYS A 800 -23.79 23.19 -23.91
N HIS A 801 -23.68 23.09 -25.24
CA HIS A 801 -24.73 22.56 -26.11
C HIS A 801 -25.01 21.07 -25.91
N ARG A 802 -23.95 20.26 -25.67
CA ARG A 802 -24.12 18.80 -25.43
C ARG A 802 -24.79 18.48 -24.09
N ASN A 803 -24.65 19.35 -23.10
CA ASN A 803 -25.17 19.14 -21.74
C ASN A 803 -26.59 19.72 -21.51
N LYS A 804 -27.22 20.30 -22.54
CA LYS A 804 -28.61 20.80 -22.52
C LYS A 804 -29.65 19.79 -22.98
N ARG A 805 -29.26 18.50 -23.18
CA ARG A 805 -30.21 17.42 -23.48
C ARG A 805 -30.41 16.50 -22.30
#